data_47b7e0a4d80fdd5d70f9df47bd1cc2c0
#
_entry.id   47b7e0a4d80fdd5d70f9df47bd1cc2c0
#
_cell.length_a   1.000
_cell.length_b   1.000
_cell.length_c   1.000
_cell.angle_alpha   90.00
_cell.angle_beta   90.00
_cell.angle_gamma   90.00
#
_symmetry.space_group_name_H-M   'P 1'
#
loop_
_entity.id
_entity.type
_entity.pdbx_description
1 polymer ?
#
loop_
_entity_poly.entity_id
_entity_poly.type
_entity_poly.pdbx_seq_one_letter_code
_entity_poly.pdbx_strand_id
1 'polypeptide(L)'
;MSKKVKHIICILAVLLLIAIAAAVNLRKAPQGQPEPQSQTSEANVQTEEERTGSSAVYSEKDVPIFKDADTGETVKLRFYEDMPNVAYIDIADYYHLYLPDKEITVEESGTDTGIYTVVNATGLATIDSEAETISSQDMAGFTNVMILTQEDMDNTYLDGAPYVRVADTQYLPEKSPVTYNLADYGIDVRADEEGLYLPIATLCDMYSDLVYHSAFYDGTKVYVEDTNLGRSPSTTDPEYGKNHFAAMQRPEDLADFTYRELCFAIDHFYGLPGRCVLNDAVAEEGLDRALTEYGPAGEETKRLLRSTDMGEYLAGMDYLDYFFYDGGHTFILPGILGEPQMSEELKARYAAVRSEHSELETMHNGTLKDFASLYEQNNAKRALRDAAYGEGVTYVKKGDTAVCVFDTFFPDDIKAMSDYLAGTTTELPVGGGDPMADFVYALRQASEDEEVRNFVIDVSNNLGGSADLVIAMAGTILGDEGSAITYDSVLTAQKCRERFLVDRNFDGKFDEKDKNVDYGLRYGVLISKESFSGGNLLPFIMKDNGVLVMGEKSRGGSCAVQRLMTADGLICWISSSRFRMTDKAGSNIDGGVEPDVDLLEKNEDGSNKTVKAEIDSVQMFSVGPDSDTTTIEMSDYSEFYNIDRLSEEMNAFYN
;
A
#
# COMPACT_ATOMS: atom_id res chain seq x y z
N MET A 1 18.18 23.36 -7.40
CA MET A 1 18.24 22.07 -6.69
C MET A 1 19.38 21.26 -7.26
N SER A 2 20.26 20.68 -6.44
CA SER A 2 21.35 19.84 -6.95
C SER A 2 20.81 18.53 -7.53
N LYS A 3 21.55 17.90 -8.48
CA LYS A 3 21.16 16.57 -9.00
C LYS A 3 20.94 15.55 -7.85
N LYS A 4 21.69 15.65 -6.76
CA LYS A 4 21.54 14.80 -5.55
C LYS A 4 20.18 14.98 -4.87
N VAL A 5 19.68 16.22 -4.72
CA VAL A 5 18.36 16.49 -4.12
C VAL A 5 17.24 16.01 -5.04
N LYS A 6 17.39 16.09 -6.36
CA LYS A 6 16.44 15.48 -7.28
C LYS A 6 16.42 13.94 -7.20
N HIS A 7 17.57 13.30 -7.02
CA HIS A 7 17.64 11.84 -6.85
C HIS A 7 17.01 11.37 -5.52
N ILE A 8 17.29 12.08 -4.42
CA ILE A 8 16.67 11.77 -3.11
C ILE A 8 15.15 11.99 -3.17
N ILE A 9 14.70 13.05 -3.81
CA ILE A 9 13.27 13.30 -4.03
C ILE A 9 12.68 12.24 -4.97
N CYS A 10 13.39 11.79 -6.01
CA CYS A 10 12.95 10.67 -6.84
C CYS A 10 12.93 9.33 -6.08
N ILE A 11 13.87 9.07 -5.18
CA ILE A 11 13.91 7.84 -4.38
C ILE A 11 12.83 7.88 -3.30
N LEU A 12 12.65 9.00 -2.61
CA LEU A 12 11.52 9.21 -1.70
C LEU A 12 10.19 9.22 -2.44
N ALA A 13 10.15 9.75 -3.67
CA ALA A 13 8.97 9.65 -4.53
C ALA A 13 8.73 8.21 -5.02
N VAL A 14 9.77 7.43 -5.31
CA VAL A 14 9.62 6.00 -5.66
C VAL A 14 9.23 5.16 -4.45
N LEU A 15 9.74 5.45 -3.25
CA LEU A 15 9.28 4.85 -2.00
C LEU A 15 7.86 5.28 -1.65
N LEU A 16 7.54 6.54 -1.82
CA LEU A 16 6.19 7.09 -1.71
C LEU A 16 5.30 6.55 -2.84
N LEU A 17 5.83 6.35 -4.03
CA LEU A 17 5.15 5.84 -5.21
C LEU A 17 4.95 4.32 -5.18
N ILE A 18 5.81 3.53 -4.54
CA ILE A 18 5.54 2.13 -4.20
C ILE A 18 4.35 2.06 -3.23
N ALA A 19 4.20 3.06 -2.39
CA ALA A 19 3.06 3.25 -1.52
C ALA A 19 1.78 3.74 -2.24
N ILE A 20 1.85 4.40 -3.38
CA ILE A 20 0.69 5.02 -4.06
C ILE A 20 -0.12 4.03 -4.92
N ALA A 21 0.31 2.80 -5.09
CA ALA A 21 -0.12 1.97 -6.21
C ALA A 21 -1.16 0.90 -5.94
N ALA A 22 -2.03 1.04 -5.00
CA ALA A 22 -3.02 -0.02 -4.81
C ALA A 22 -4.37 0.48 -4.33
N ALA A 23 -5.08 1.18 -5.17
CA ALA A 23 -6.45 1.55 -4.92
C ALA A 23 -7.40 0.73 -5.77
N VAL A 24 -8.13 -0.19 -5.17
CA VAL A 24 -9.26 -0.85 -5.80
C VAL A 24 -10.51 -0.65 -4.96
N ASN A 25 -11.55 -0.12 -5.58
CA ASN A 25 -12.81 0.21 -4.94
C ASN A 25 -13.60 -1.03 -4.49
N LEU A 26 -13.97 -1.05 -3.22
CA LEU A 26 -14.95 -1.97 -2.69
C LEU A 26 -16.36 -1.41 -2.94
N ARG A 27 -17.17 -2.08 -3.75
CA ARG A 27 -18.53 -1.64 -4.09
C ARG A 27 -19.59 -2.69 -3.76
N LYS A 28 -20.80 -2.20 -3.55
CA LYS A 28 -21.98 -2.89 -3.01
C LYS A 28 -22.35 -4.20 -3.69
N ALA A 29 -22.60 -5.23 -2.86
CA ALA A 29 -23.30 -6.47 -3.22
C ALA A 29 -24.69 -6.52 -2.57
N PRO A 30 -25.66 -7.31 -3.11
CA PRO A 30 -26.98 -7.52 -2.51
C PRO A 30 -26.92 -8.45 -1.29
N GLN A 31 -27.84 -8.26 -0.36
CA GLN A 31 -27.89 -8.91 0.96
C GLN A 31 -28.32 -10.39 0.93
N GLY A 32 -27.67 -11.20 1.76
CA GLY A 32 -28.09 -12.55 2.15
C GLY A 32 -27.21 -13.10 3.28
N GLN A 33 -27.79 -13.61 4.36
CA GLN A 33 -27.10 -14.08 5.58
C GLN A 33 -26.77 -15.57 5.58
N PRO A 34 -25.71 -16.04 6.32
CA PRO A 34 -25.90 -16.93 7.46
C PRO A 34 -24.94 -16.77 8.65
N GLU A 35 -25.23 -17.49 9.74
CA GLU A 35 -24.76 -17.41 11.12
C GLU A 35 -23.30 -17.85 11.40
N PRO A 36 -22.67 -17.39 12.52
CA PRO A 36 -21.25 -17.53 12.81
C PRO A 36 -20.87 -18.77 13.61
N GLN A 37 -19.64 -19.25 13.42
CA GLN A 37 -18.99 -20.20 14.33
C GLN A 37 -17.96 -19.48 15.20
N SER A 38 -18.13 -19.60 16.51
CA SER A 38 -17.28 -19.02 17.54
C SER A 38 -15.99 -19.82 17.75
N GLN A 39 -14.85 -19.15 17.76
CA GLN A 39 -13.65 -19.64 18.43
C GLN A 39 -13.44 -18.83 19.71
N THR A 40 -13.43 -19.52 20.84
CA THR A 40 -13.19 -18.96 22.16
C THR A 40 -11.71 -19.05 22.48
N SER A 41 -11.07 -17.91 22.70
CA SER A 41 -9.79 -17.82 23.41
C SER A 41 -10.05 -17.44 24.87
N GLU A 42 -9.43 -18.15 25.80
CA GLU A 42 -9.55 -17.88 27.22
C GLU A 42 -8.78 -16.61 27.59
N ALA A 43 -9.52 -15.57 27.98
CA ALA A 43 -8.96 -14.32 28.48
C ALA A 43 -8.66 -14.40 29.97
N ASN A 44 -7.54 -13.80 30.38
CA ASN A 44 -7.17 -13.59 31.78
C ASN A 44 -8.13 -12.60 32.46
N VAL A 45 -8.75 -13.07 33.52
CA VAL A 45 -9.66 -12.31 34.38
C VAL A 45 -8.86 -11.28 35.19
N GLN A 46 -8.97 -10.01 34.86
CA GLN A 46 -8.75 -8.92 35.81
C GLN A 46 -10.09 -8.51 36.42
N THR A 47 -10.08 -8.33 37.71
CA THR A 47 -11.25 -8.10 38.58
C THR A 47 -12.05 -6.87 38.16
N GLU A 48 -13.36 -7.07 37.96
CA GLU A 48 -14.36 -6.03 37.81
C GLU A 48 -14.35 -5.08 39.04
N GLU A 49 -13.92 -3.84 38.84
CA GLU A 49 -14.38 -2.72 39.65
C GLU A 49 -15.63 -2.13 38.98
N GLU A 50 -16.70 -2.01 39.75
CA GLU A 50 -17.98 -1.46 39.30
C GLU A 50 -17.79 -0.06 38.65
N ARG A 51 -17.89 0.04 37.34
CA ARG A 51 -18.04 1.29 36.61
C ARG A 51 -19.52 1.72 36.66
N THR A 52 -19.87 2.46 37.69
CA THR A 52 -21.15 3.20 37.72
C THR A 52 -21.03 4.39 36.79
N GLY A 53 -22.02 4.60 35.91
CA GLY A 53 -22.07 5.68 34.91
C GLY A 53 -21.89 7.07 35.56
N SER A 54 -20.67 7.55 35.49
CA SER A 54 -20.28 8.94 35.72
C SER A 54 -20.03 9.54 34.34
N SER A 55 -20.67 10.68 34.03
CA SER A 55 -20.29 11.44 32.82
C SER A 55 -18.81 11.78 32.96
N ALA A 56 -18.01 11.20 32.05
CA ALA A 56 -16.57 11.42 32.07
C ALA A 56 -16.30 12.93 31.89
N VAL A 57 -15.43 13.49 32.71
CA VAL A 57 -15.06 14.91 32.60
C VAL A 57 -14.10 15.07 31.42
N TYR A 58 -14.38 16.03 30.56
CA TYR A 58 -13.56 16.33 29.39
C TYR A 58 -13.37 17.82 29.17
N SER A 59 -12.38 18.17 28.37
CA SER A 59 -12.22 19.50 27.78
C SER A 59 -12.40 19.44 26.27
N GLU A 60 -12.97 20.48 25.68
CA GLU A 60 -13.13 20.61 24.24
C GLU A 60 -12.19 21.65 23.66
N LYS A 61 -11.72 21.40 22.44
CA LYS A 61 -10.92 22.35 21.68
C LYS A 61 -11.43 22.42 20.24
N ASP A 62 -11.58 23.64 19.72
CA ASP A 62 -11.76 23.87 18.30
C ASP A 62 -10.38 23.82 17.62
N VAL A 63 -10.14 22.81 16.80
CA VAL A 63 -8.84 22.54 16.19
C VAL A 63 -8.91 22.88 14.69
N PRO A 64 -7.93 23.64 14.15
CA PRO A 64 -7.89 23.98 12.73
C PRO A 64 -7.81 22.74 11.83
N ILE A 65 -8.52 22.79 10.70
CA ILE A 65 -8.47 21.76 9.65
C ILE A 65 -7.55 22.22 8.53
N PHE A 66 -6.64 21.32 8.12
CA PHE A 66 -5.76 21.50 6.99
C PHE A 66 -6.07 20.47 5.90
N LYS A 67 -6.43 20.95 4.69
CA LYS A 67 -6.66 20.15 3.46
C LYS A 67 -5.82 20.77 2.35
N ASP A 68 -4.65 20.23 2.05
CA ASP A 68 -3.68 20.81 1.10
C ASP A 68 -3.28 22.28 1.37
N ALA A 69 -4.08 23.00 2.15
CA ALA A 69 -3.89 24.34 2.64
C ALA A 69 -4.71 24.55 3.93
N ASP A 70 -4.47 25.67 4.64
CA ASP A 70 -5.30 26.09 5.75
C ASP A 70 -6.71 26.44 5.24
N THR A 71 -7.72 25.70 5.70
CA THR A 71 -9.11 25.89 5.26
C THR A 71 -9.78 27.09 5.93
N GLY A 72 -9.27 27.54 7.07
CA GLY A 72 -9.95 28.49 7.96
C GLY A 72 -11.12 27.86 8.75
N GLU A 73 -11.35 26.56 8.63
CA GLU A 73 -12.35 25.80 9.36
C GLU A 73 -11.75 25.12 10.57
N THR A 74 -12.58 24.74 11.53
CA THR A 74 -12.20 24.00 12.73
C THR A 74 -13.10 22.80 12.94
N VAL A 75 -12.57 21.77 13.60
CA VAL A 75 -13.34 20.65 14.14
C VAL A 75 -13.18 20.59 15.64
N LYS A 76 -14.22 20.13 16.34
CA LYS A 76 -14.20 20.00 17.79
C LYS A 76 -13.58 18.67 18.20
N LEU A 77 -12.55 18.71 19.04
CA LEU A 77 -11.95 17.52 19.65
C LEU A 77 -12.18 17.53 21.15
N ARG A 78 -12.39 16.36 21.75
CA ARG A 78 -12.50 16.15 23.19
C ARG A 78 -11.25 15.49 23.75
N PHE A 79 -10.91 15.90 24.98
CA PHE A 79 -9.78 15.37 25.75
C PHE A 79 -10.31 15.04 27.15
N TYR A 80 -10.37 13.76 27.48
CA TYR A 80 -10.92 13.28 28.74
C TYR A 80 -9.90 13.37 29.87
N GLU A 81 -10.35 13.57 31.13
CA GLU A 81 -9.44 13.73 32.29
C GLU A 81 -8.52 12.53 32.51
N ASP A 82 -8.97 11.32 32.19
CA ASP A 82 -8.20 10.08 32.31
C ASP A 82 -7.20 9.88 31.15
N MET A 83 -7.43 10.55 30.00
CA MET A 83 -6.53 10.57 28.85
C MET A 83 -6.44 11.98 28.23
N PRO A 84 -5.85 12.95 28.94
CA PRO A 84 -5.91 14.37 28.57
C PRO A 84 -5.11 14.76 27.32
N ASN A 85 -4.30 13.86 26.77
CA ASN A 85 -3.53 14.11 25.57
C ASN A 85 -3.95 13.22 24.38
N VAL A 86 -4.95 12.36 24.55
CA VAL A 86 -5.55 11.58 23.47
C VAL A 86 -6.76 12.33 22.92
N ALA A 87 -6.72 12.60 21.62
CA ALA A 87 -7.79 13.33 20.95
C ALA A 87 -8.94 12.40 20.54
N TYR A 88 -10.16 12.73 21.00
CA TYR A 88 -11.40 12.07 20.60
C TYR A 88 -12.21 12.97 19.70
N ILE A 89 -12.89 12.38 18.74
CA ILE A 89 -13.77 13.09 17.81
C ILE A 89 -15.14 12.40 17.75
N ASP A 90 -16.20 13.14 17.57
CA ASP A 90 -17.51 12.57 17.25
C ASP A 90 -17.46 11.85 15.91
N ILE A 91 -18.05 10.67 15.82
CA ILE A 91 -17.98 9.83 14.61
C ILE A 91 -18.63 10.49 13.39
N ALA A 92 -19.67 11.31 13.60
CA ALA A 92 -20.29 12.06 12.52
C ALA A 92 -19.40 13.21 12.05
N ASP A 93 -18.78 13.94 12.99
CA ASP A 93 -17.81 14.98 12.65
C ASP A 93 -16.61 14.39 11.90
N TYR A 94 -16.11 13.21 12.32
CA TYR A 94 -15.03 12.52 11.60
C TYR A 94 -15.43 12.19 10.16
N TYR A 95 -16.62 11.63 9.95
CA TYR A 95 -17.12 11.31 8.62
C TYR A 95 -17.27 12.56 7.74
N HIS A 96 -17.71 13.68 8.32
CA HIS A 96 -17.85 14.95 7.62
C HIS A 96 -16.52 15.62 7.26
N LEU A 97 -15.38 15.22 7.86
CA LEU A 97 -14.07 15.68 7.38
C LEU A 97 -13.83 15.31 5.92
N TYR A 98 -14.33 14.16 5.49
CA TYR A 98 -14.21 13.69 4.09
C TYR A 98 -15.45 14.05 3.25
N LEU A 99 -16.62 13.92 3.81
CA LEU A 99 -17.90 13.90 3.10
C LEU A 99 -18.89 14.87 3.76
N PRO A 100 -18.62 16.20 3.72
CA PRO A 100 -19.40 17.19 4.46
C PRO A 100 -20.87 17.29 4.02
N ASP A 101 -21.19 16.90 2.77
CA ASP A 101 -22.54 16.96 2.19
C ASP A 101 -23.32 15.63 2.30
N LYS A 102 -22.75 14.60 2.92
CA LYS A 102 -23.41 13.30 3.05
C LYS A 102 -24.00 13.10 4.44
N GLU A 103 -25.19 12.49 4.47
CA GLU A 103 -25.84 12.18 5.73
C GLU A 103 -25.15 11.04 6.47
N ILE A 104 -25.04 11.19 7.79
CA ILE A 104 -24.70 10.14 8.73
C ILE A 104 -25.70 10.22 9.88
N THR A 105 -26.21 9.08 10.34
CA THR A 105 -27.08 9.00 11.50
C THR A 105 -26.45 8.13 12.58
N VAL A 106 -26.57 8.57 13.83
CA VAL A 106 -26.14 7.84 15.02
C VAL A 106 -27.36 7.69 15.91
N GLU A 107 -27.87 6.47 16.05
CA GLU A 107 -29.08 6.20 16.82
C GLU A 107 -28.78 5.18 17.92
N GLU A 108 -29.05 5.53 19.17
CA GLU A 108 -29.01 4.59 20.30
C GLU A 108 -30.16 3.59 20.18
N SER A 109 -29.91 2.31 20.48
CA SER A 109 -30.94 1.27 20.52
C SER A 109 -31.99 1.61 21.60
N GLY A 110 -33.26 1.61 21.21
CA GLY A 110 -34.34 1.92 22.16
C GLY A 110 -34.56 0.85 23.25
N THR A 111 -33.89 -0.31 23.16
CA THR A 111 -34.02 -1.45 24.10
C THR A 111 -32.76 -1.69 24.93
N ASP A 112 -31.60 -1.36 24.39
CA ASP A 112 -30.29 -1.65 25.01
C ASP A 112 -29.48 -0.33 25.06
N THR A 113 -29.22 0.17 26.25
CA THR A 113 -28.41 1.38 26.46
C THR A 113 -26.97 1.12 26.05
N GLY A 114 -26.30 2.12 25.50
CA GLY A 114 -24.89 2.02 25.09
C GLY A 114 -24.66 1.35 23.74
N ILE A 115 -25.71 0.85 23.06
CA ILE A 115 -25.59 0.25 21.73
C ILE A 115 -26.10 1.27 20.68
N TYR A 116 -25.23 1.63 19.76
CA TYR A 116 -25.50 2.61 18.71
C TYR A 116 -25.50 1.98 17.34
N THR A 117 -26.48 2.34 16.51
CA THR A 117 -26.47 2.04 15.09
C THR A 117 -26.01 3.28 14.34
N VAL A 118 -24.90 3.16 13.63
CA VAL A 118 -24.33 4.23 12.80
C VAL A 118 -24.57 3.88 11.35
N VAL A 119 -25.29 4.75 10.64
CA VAL A 119 -25.58 4.56 9.21
C VAL A 119 -25.02 5.75 8.44
N ASN A 120 -24.16 5.49 7.50
CA ASN A 120 -23.66 6.48 6.55
C ASN A 120 -24.10 6.15 5.12
N ALA A 121 -23.66 6.95 4.15
CA ALA A 121 -24.12 6.81 2.76
C ALA A 121 -23.78 5.45 2.10
N THR A 122 -22.83 4.69 2.64
CA THR A 122 -22.28 3.47 2.02
C THR A 122 -22.42 2.23 2.88
N GLY A 123 -22.67 2.36 4.18
CA GLY A 123 -22.72 1.20 5.07
C GLY A 123 -23.39 1.47 6.41
N LEU A 124 -23.39 0.41 7.22
CA LEU A 124 -23.93 0.43 8.58
C LEU A 124 -22.98 -0.30 9.51
N ALA A 125 -22.79 0.24 10.70
CA ALA A 125 -22.11 -0.42 11.81
C ALA A 125 -22.95 -0.37 13.09
N THR A 126 -22.75 -1.35 13.96
CA THR A 126 -23.21 -1.33 15.34
C THR A 126 -22.00 -1.08 16.23
N ILE A 127 -22.11 -0.10 17.10
CA ILE A 127 -21.08 0.28 18.07
C ILE A 127 -21.66 0.09 19.47
N ASP A 128 -21.00 -0.73 20.27
CA ASP A 128 -21.33 -0.96 21.66
C ASP A 128 -20.31 -0.21 22.51
N SER A 129 -20.75 0.85 23.18
CA SER A 129 -19.88 1.69 24.00
C SER A 129 -19.57 1.09 25.38
N GLU A 130 -20.33 0.06 25.83
CA GLU A 130 -20.04 -0.65 27.07
C GLU A 130 -19.07 -1.82 26.85
N ALA A 131 -19.27 -2.55 25.73
CA ALA A 131 -18.37 -3.64 25.34
C ALA A 131 -17.16 -3.14 24.50
N GLU A 132 -17.15 -1.87 24.11
CA GLU A 132 -16.10 -1.23 23.29
C GLU A 132 -15.84 -2.01 22.00
N THR A 133 -16.94 -2.30 21.26
CA THR A 133 -16.86 -3.03 20.00
C THR A 133 -17.47 -2.26 18.83
N ILE A 134 -16.92 -2.47 17.63
CA ILE A 134 -17.48 -1.98 16.36
C ILE A 134 -17.70 -3.17 15.45
N SER A 135 -18.95 -3.41 15.06
CA SER A 135 -19.34 -4.53 14.20
C SER A 135 -20.06 -4.04 12.94
N SER A 136 -19.73 -4.62 11.79
CA SER A 136 -20.45 -4.37 10.54
C SER A 136 -20.56 -5.63 9.70
N GLN A 137 -21.70 -5.80 9.02
CA GLN A 137 -21.88 -6.83 7.99
C GLN A 137 -21.14 -6.46 6.70
N ASP A 138 -20.81 -5.19 6.53
CA ASP A 138 -20.09 -4.63 5.41
C ASP A 138 -19.13 -3.55 5.90
N MET A 139 -18.07 -3.97 6.59
CA MET A 139 -17.07 -3.05 7.14
C MET A 139 -16.43 -2.20 6.03
N ALA A 140 -16.16 -2.81 4.88
CA ALA A 140 -15.62 -2.10 3.73
C ALA A 140 -16.56 -0.99 3.21
N GLY A 141 -17.87 -1.25 3.20
CA GLY A 141 -18.86 -0.23 2.87
C GLY A 141 -18.96 0.84 3.95
N PHE A 142 -18.98 0.45 5.24
CA PHE A 142 -19.07 1.38 6.35
C PHE A 142 -17.87 2.35 6.43
N THR A 143 -16.65 1.86 6.19
CA THR A 143 -15.43 2.67 6.23
C THR A 143 -15.07 3.31 4.88
N ASN A 144 -15.93 3.18 3.86
CA ASN A 144 -15.67 3.78 2.55
C ASN A 144 -15.96 5.29 2.57
N VAL A 145 -14.94 6.10 2.38
CA VAL A 145 -15.03 7.56 2.26
C VAL A 145 -15.06 8.03 0.79
N MET A 146 -14.84 7.13 -0.15
CA MET A 146 -14.98 7.39 -1.58
C MET A 146 -16.42 7.12 -2.02
N ILE A 147 -17.30 8.09 -1.86
CA ILE A 147 -18.65 7.98 -2.40
C ILE A 147 -18.66 8.53 -3.81
N LEU A 148 -18.73 7.60 -4.74
CA LEU A 148 -18.90 7.93 -6.14
C LEU A 148 -20.39 7.84 -6.48
N THR A 149 -20.95 8.91 -7.04
CA THR A 149 -22.26 8.87 -7.71
C THR A 149 -22.16 7.95 -8.93
N GLN A 150 -23.29 7.55 -9.52
CA GLN A 150 -23.23 6.78 -10.77
C GLN A 150 -22.53 7.55 -11.89
N GLU A 151 -22.66 8.87 -11.90
CA GLU A 151 -21.98 9.76 -12.84
C GLU A 151 -20.47 9.81 -12.52
N ASP A 152 -20.09 9.87 -11.24
CA ASP A 152 -18.70 9.77 -10.82
C ASP A 152 -18.14 8.39 -11.18
N MET A 153 -18.93 7.31 -11.01
CA MET A 153 -18.53 5.94 -11.38
C MET A 153 -18.31 5.76 -12.89
N ASP A 154 -19.07 6.50 -13.69
CA ASP A 154 -18.90 6.50 -15.13
C ASP A 154 -17.70 7.38 -15.57
N ASN A 155 -17.21 8.26 -14.72
CA ASN A 155 -16.15 9.23 -14.99
C ASN A 155 -14.92 9.09 -14.07
N THR A 156 -15.01 8.30 -12.99
CA THR A 156 -13.91 8.13 -12.05
C THR A 156 -13.25 6.77 -12.26
N TYR A 157 -11.99 6.81 -12.47
CA TYR A 157 -11.09 5.69 -12.59
C TYR A 157 -10.34 5.55 -11.27
N LEU A 158 -9.96 4.34 -10.88
CA LEU A 158 -9.35 4.09 -9.58
C LEU A 158 -8.14 4.98 -9.32
N ASP A 159 -7.27 5.11 -10.29
CA ASP A 159 -6.12 6.04 -10.25
C ASP A 159 -6.26 7.13 -11.32
N GLY A 160 -7.49 7.42 -11.73
CA GLY A 160 -7.74 8.32 -12.84
C GLY A 160 -7.44 7.71 -14.22
N ALA A 161 -7.29 6.39 -14.32
CA ALA A 161 -6.99 5.70 -15.58
C ALA A 161 -8.23 5.65 -16.50
N PRO A 162 -8.25 6.40 -17.61
CA PRO A 162 -9.47 6.60 -18.43
C PRO A 162 -9.83 5.40 -19.30
N TYR A 163 -9.06 4.32 -19.29
CA TYR A 163 -9.17 3.16 -20.18
C TYR A 163 -9.59 1.89 -19.43
N VAL A 164 -9.91 1.98 -18.13
CA VAL A 164 -10.38 0.85 -17.31
C VAL A 164 -11.41 1.32 -16.29
N ARG A 165 -12.42 0.50 -16.00
CA ARG A 165 -13.38 0.76 -14.92
C ARG A 165 -13.94 -0.53 -14.35
N VAL A 166 -14.34 -0.53 -13.09
CA VAL A 166 -14.97 -1.66 -12.43
C VAL A 166 -16.32 -1.98 -13.10
N ALA A 167 -16.53 -3.24 -13.45
CA ALA A 167 -17.79 -3.75 -13.99
C ALA A 167 -18.67 -4.34 -12.89
N ASP A 168 -18.11 -5.25 -12.08
CA ASP A 168 -18.80 -5.85 -10.94
C ASP A 168 -17.82 -6.47 -9.95
N THR A 169 -18.27 -6.60 -8.69
CA THR A 169 -17.53 -7.26 -7.61
C THR A 169 -18.36 -8.41 -7.06
N GLN A 170 -17.77 -9.59 -6.94
CA GLN A 170 -18.39 -10.79 -6.39
C GLN A 170 -17.65 -11.23 -5.13
N TYR A 171 -18.41 -11.50 -4.08
CA TYR A 171 -17.88 -12.08 -2.84
C TYR A 171 -18.02 -13.61 -2.85
N LEU A 172 -16.97 -14.36 -2.46
CA LEU A 172 -16.86 -15.80 -2.62
C LEU A 172 -16.42 -16.49 -1.31
N PRO A 173 -17.28 -17.06 -0.52
CA PRO A 173 -18.76 -17.03 -0.56
C PRO A 173 -19.35 -15.66 -0.16
N GLU A 174 -20.48 -15.58 0.52
CA GLU A 174 -21.06 -14.30 0.95
C GLU A 174 -20.24 -13.65 2.09
N LYS A 175 -20.35 -12.34 2.25
CA LYS A 175 -19.70 -11.57 3.31
C LYS A 175 -20.03 -12.12 4.70
N SER A 176 -19.07 -12.09 5.58
CA SER A 176 -19.24 -12.32 7.02
C SER A 176 -19.11 -11.01 7.79
N PRO A 177 -19.76 -10.87 8.94
CA PRO A 177 -19.55 -9.70 9.78
C PRO A 177 -18.09 -9.59 10.23
N VAL A 178 -17.59 -8.37 10.31
CA VAL A 178 -16.29 -8.03 10.90
C VAL A 178 -16.58 -7.29 12.20
N THR A 179 -15.88 -7.66 13.27
CA THR A 179 -15.96 -7.00 14.57
C THR A 179 -14.56 -6.61 15.01
N TYR A 180 -14.39 -5.35 15.36
CA TYR A 180 -13.21 -4.86 16.07
C TYR A 180 -13.53 -4.79 17.55
N ASN A 181 -12.74 -5.49 18.35
CA ASN A 181 -12.86 -5.55 19.80
C ASN A 181 -11.87 -4.56 20.42
N LEU A 182 -12.28 -3.31 20.54
CA LEU A 182 -11.43 -2.21 20.99
C LEU A 182 -11.01 -2.36 22.44
N ALA A 183 -11.87 -3.02 23.26
CA ALA A 183 -11.59 -3.32 24.67
C ALA A 183 -10.29 -4.12 24.86
N ASP A 184 -9.96 -5.03 23.93
CA ASP A 184 -8.73 -5.84 24.01
C ASP A 184 -7.46 -4.98 23.96
N TYR A 185 -7.58 -3.78 23.41
CA TYR A 185 -6.51 -2.77 23.30
C TYR A 185 -6.67 -1.63 24.29
N GLY A 186 -7.72 -1.64 25.14
CA GLY A 186 -8.06 -0.53 26.03
C GLY A 186 -8.31 0.77 25.26
N ILE A 187 -8.93 0.67 24.11
CA ILE A 187 -9.41 1.80 23.31
C ILE A 187 -10.86 2.04 23.66
N ASP A 188 -11.12 3.13 24.37
CA ASP A 188 -12.45 3.43 24.88
C ASP A 188 -13.35 4.04 23.81
N VAL A 189 -14.62 3.65 23.82
CA VAL A 189 -15.71 4.30 23.10
C VAL A 189 -16.50 5.16 24.11
N ARG A 190 -16.58 6.46 23.89
CA ARG A 190 -17.25 7.41 24.80
C ARG A 190 -18.56 7.88 24.18
N ALA A 191 -19.64 7.80 24.93
CA ALA A 191 -20.95 8.22 24.49
C ALA A 191 -21.64 9.08 25.54
N ASP A 192 -22.34 10.13 25.10
CA ASP A 192 -23.18 10.97 25.92
C ASP A 192 -24.36 11.55 25.10
N GLU A 193 -25.13 12.50 25.69
CA GLU A 193 -26.26 13.13 25.00
C GLU A 193 -25.85 13.96 23.76
N GLU A 194 -24.57 14.31 23.62
CA GLU A 194 -24.05 15.15 22.54
C GLU A 194 -23.49 14.32 21.35
N GLY A 195 -23.06 13.06 21.58
CA GLY A 195 -22.55 12.24 20.50
C GLY A 195 -21.86 10.96 20.91
N LEU A 196 -21.21 10.32 19.91
CA LEU A 196 -20.46 9.08 20.03
C LEU A 196 -19.00 9.34 19.63
N TYR A 197 -18.10 9.26 20.59
CA TYR A 197 -16.72 9.72 20.45
C TYR A 197 -15.75 8.55 20.48
N LEU A 198 -14.81 8.56 19.52
CA LEU A 198 -13.72 7.61 19.43
C LEU A 198 -12.38 8.36 19.27
N PRO A 199 -11.26 7.73 19.61
CA PRO A 199 -9.95 8.31 19.32
C PRO A 199 -9.78 8.55 17.81
N ILE A 200 -9.34 9.75 17.44
CA ILE A 200 -9.19 10.12 16.02
C ILE A 200 -8.18 9.22 15.29
N ALA A 201 -7.13 8.74 15.98
CA ALA A 201 -6.16 7.81 15.39
C ALA A 201 -6.81 6.47 15.01
N THR A 202 -7.61 5.89 15.92
CA THR A 202 -8.32 4.63 15.65
C THR A 202 -9.29 4.76 14.48
N LEU A 203 -10.05 5.86 14.40
CA LEU A 203 -10.90 6.13 13.24
C LEU A 203 -10.06 6.33 11.97
N CYS A 204 -8.92 7.02 12.07
CA CYS A 204 -8.02 7.22 10.94
C CYS A 204 -7.58 5.87 10.33
N ASP A 205 -7.11 4.93 11.14
CA ASP A 205 -6.63 3.64 10.67
C ASP A 205 -7.77 2.76 10.15
N MET A 206 -8.96 2.85 10.76
CA MET A 206 -10.17 2.17 10.28
C MET A 206 -10.66 2.71 8.93
N TYR A 207 -10.61 4.02 8.71
CA TYR A 207 -11.09 4.66 7.49
C TYR A 207 -10.01 4.87 6.44
N SER A 208 -8.72 4.70 6.79
CA SER A 208 -7.63 4.76 5.84
C SER A 208 -7.82 3.71 4.77
N ASP A 209 -7.94 4.15 3.54
CA ASP A 209 -8.12 3.27 2.39
C ASP A 209 -6.84 3.18 1.54
N LEU A 210 -6.95 2.42 0.45
CA LEU A 210 -5.84 2.16 -0.47
C LEU A 210 -5.49 3.35 -1.36
N VAL A 211 -6.28 4.42 -1.34
CA VAL A 211 -6.01 5.69 -2.04
C VAL A 211 -5.57 6.80 -1.07
N TYR A 212 -5.18 6.40 0.14
CA TYR A 212 -4.57 7.28 1.15
C TYR A 212 -5.45 8.43 1.63
N HIS A 213 -6.76 8.17 1.74
CA HIS A 213 -7.60 9.03 2.55
C HIS A 213 -7.23 8.80 4.01
N SER A 214 -6.85 9.85 4.69
CA SER A 214 -6.57 9.84 6.12
C SER A 214 -6.93 11.16 6.75
N ALA A 215 -7.50 11.12 7.96
CA ALA A 215 -7.74 12.31 8.76
C ALA A 215 -7.19 12.07 10.16
N PHE A 216 -6.20 12.84 10.56
CA PHE A 216 -5.46 12.61 11.80
C PHE A 216 -5.09 13.94 12.49
N TYR A 217 -4.79 13.86 13.77
CA TYR A 217 -4.41 15.00 14.61
C TYR A 217 -2.92 14.90 14.99
N ASP A 218 -2.14 15.94 14.72
CA ASP A 218 -0.70 16.00 15.02
C ASP A 218 -0.37 16.69 16.36
N GLY A 219 -1.38 16.99 17.16
CA GLY A 219 -1.23 17.79 18.38
C GLY A 219 -1.57 19.28 18.20
N THR A 220 -1.66 19.75 16.95
CA THR A 220 -1.92 21.17 16.61
C THR A 220 -3.08 21.37 15.64
N LYS A 221 -3.16 20.54 14.60
CA LYS A 221 -4.15 20.60 13.53
C LYS A 221 -4.72 19.22 13.24
N VAL A 222 -5.91 19.16 12.68
CA VAL A 222 -6.43 17.97 11.98
C VAL A 222 -6.09 18.10 10.52
N TYR A 223 -5.27 17.17 10.04
CA TYR A 223 -4.93 17.02 8.63
C TYR A 223 -5.92 16.09 7.98
N VAL A 224 -6.49 16.51 6.86
CA VAL A 224 -7.33 15.66 6.00
C VAL A 224 -6.65 15.54 4.67
N GLU A 225 -6.19 14.35 4.36
CA GLU A 225 -5.51 14.06 3.12
C GLU A 225 -6.43 13.30 2.17
N ASP A 226 -6.41 13.76 0.93
CA ASP A 226 -6.97 13.09 -0.22
C ASP A 226 -5.84 12.97 -1.24
N THR A 227 -5.13 11.85 -1.18
CA THR A 227 -3.85 11.77 -1.89
C THR A 227 -3.92 11.03 -3.22
N ASN A 228 -4.93 11.21 -4.01
CA ASN A 228 -4.75 11.03 -5.47
C ASN A 228 -3.58 11.89 -6.02
N LEU A 229 -2.93 12.67 -5.15
CA LEU A 229 -1.92 13.65 -5.53
C LEU A 229 -0.53 13.40 -4.92
N GLY A 230 -0.30 12.29 -4.21
CA GLY A 230 1.02 11.95 -3.64
C GLY A 230 1.57 13.00 -2.66
N ARG A 231 0.71 13.74 -1.97
CA ARG A 231 1.09 14.79 -1.03
C ARG A 231 0.89 14.33 0.40
N SER A 232 1.99 14.27 1.13
CA SER A 232 1.98 14.06 2.58
C SER A 232 1.96 15.42 3.30
N PRO A 233 1.41 15.55 4.52
CA PRO A 233 1.47 16.76 5.32
C PRO A 233 2.88 17.31 5.47
N SER A 234 3.87 16.45 5.61
CA SER A 234 5.28 16.82 5.67
C SER A 234 5.80 17.53 4.42
N THR A 235 5.10 17.41 3.28
CA THR A 235 5.47 18.07 2.02
C THR A 235 4.64 19.31 1.72
N THR A 236 3.43 19.40 2.27
CA THR A 236 2.48 20.50 2.00
C THR A 236 2.41 21.54 3.12
N ASP A 237 2.54 21.13 4.40
CA ASP A 237 2.63 22.05 5.54
C ASP A 237 4.05 22.07 6.13
N PRO A 238 4.81 23.17 5.92
CA PRO A 238 6.15 23.29 6.48
C PRO A 238 6.20 23.35 8.02
N GLU A 239 5.07 23.54 8.70
CA GLU A 239 4.99 23.57 10.17
C GLU A 239 4.77 22.16 10.76
N TYR A 240 4.23 21.20 10.01
CA TYR A 240 3.96 19.85 10.48
C TYR A 240 5.17 19.21 11.19
N GLY A 241 6.28 19.09 10.49
CA GLY A 241 7.47 18.47 11.07
C GLY A 241 8.16 19.32 12.15
N LYS A 242 8.08 20.65 12.09
CA LYS A 242 8.74 21.53 13.05
C LYS A 242 8.20 21.36 14.46
N ASN A 243 6.89 21.26 14.63
CA ASN A 243 6.26 21.10 15.93
C ASN A 243 6.41 19.68 16.46
N HIS A 244 6.17 18.71 15.61
CA HIS A 244 6.21 17.30 15.96
C HIS A 244 7.61 16.84 16.37
N PHE A 245 8.61 17.08 15.50
CA PHE A 245 10.00 16.68 15.75
C PHE A 245 10.83 17.67 16.59
N ALA A 246 10.18 18.67 17.21
CA ALA A 246 10.83 19.52 18.20
C ALA A 246 10.65 18.99 19.63
N ALA A 247 9.66 18.16 19.89
CA ALA A 247 9.36 17.64 21.21
C ALA A 247 10.41 16.65 21.68
N MET A 248 10.88 16.79 22.94
CA MET A 248 11.82 15.86 23.57
C MET A 248 11.11 14.79 24.41
N GLN A 249 9.86 15.06 24.81
CA GLN A 249 9.07 14.20 25.67
C GLN A 249 7.64 14.08 25.14
N ARG A 250 7.07 12.90 25.29
CA ARG A 250 5.66 12.59 25.02
C ARG A 250 4.90 12.50 26.36
N PRO A 251 3.64 12.96 26.43
CA PRO A 251 2.79 12.68 27.59
C PRO A 251 2.67 11.16 27.82
N GLU A 252 2.61 10.76 29.09
CA GLU A 252 2.59 9.33 29.47
C GLU A 252 1.34 8.61 28.96
N ASP A 253 0.15 9.24 29.08
CA ASP A 253 -1.11 8.72 28.58
C ASP A 253 -1.12 8.58 27.06
N LEU A 254 -0.56 9.56 26.32
CA LEU A 254 -0.43 9.49 24.86
C LEU A 254 0.56 8.40 24.45
N ALA A 255 1.69 8.25 25.16
CA ALA A 255 2.69 7.23 24.86
C ALA A 255 2.13 5.81 25.03
N ASP A 256 1.39 5.57 26.12
CA ASP A 256 0.74 4.28 26.37
C ASP A 256 -0.40 4.01 25.39
N PHE A 257 -1.22 5.01 25.12
CA PHE A 257 -2.30 4.88 24.12
C PHE A 257 -1.76 4.61 22.73
N THR A 258 -0.75 5.37 22.25
CA THR A 258 -0.13 5.17 20.94
C THR A 258 0.38 3.74 20.76
N TYR A 259 0.99 3.16 21.79
CA TYR A 259 1.44 1.77 21.71
C TYR A 259 0.27 0.78 21.57
N ARG A 260 -0.79 0.96 22.35
CA ARG A 260 -1.98 0.08 22.31
C ARG A 260 -2.73 0.21 20.99
N GLU A 261 -2.85 1.41 20.48
CA GLU A 261 -3.45 1.71 19.19
C GLU A 261 -2.62 1.13 18.03
N LEU A 262 -1.29 1.23 18.10
CA LEU A 262 -0.39 0.56 17.14
C LEU A 262 -0.57 -0.97 17.15
N CYS A 263 -0.79 -1.59 18.32
CA CYS A 263 -1.12 -3.01 18.39
C CYS A 263 -2.44 -3.31 17.67
N PHE A 264 -3.49 -2.51 17.93
CA PHE A 264 -4.76 -2.65 17.22
C PHE A 264 -4.59 -2.55 15.70
N ALA A 265 -3.87 -1.51 15.24
CA ALA A 265 -3.68 -1.28 13.83
C ALA A 265 -2.91 -2.41 13.12
N ILE A 266 -1.84 -2.89 13.73
CA ILE A 266 -1.06 -4.01 13.18
C ILE A 266 -1.87 -5.31 13.20
N ASP A 267 -2.53 -5.64 14.30
CA ASP A 267 -3.25 -6.90 14.46
C ASP A 267 -4.42 -7.03 13.45
N HIS A 268 -5.01 -5.91 13.06
CA HIS A 268 -6.13 -5.91 12.12
C HIS A 268 -5.75 -5.56 10.67
N PHE A 269 -4.71 -4.78 10.45
CA PHE A 269 -4.43 -4.22 9.13
C PHE A 269 -3.15 -4.71 8.47
N TYR A 270 -2.23 -5.38 9.18
CA TYR A 270 -1.05 -5.99 8.56
C TYR A 270 -1.42 -7.27 7.80
N GLY A 271 -1.02 -7.35 6.53
CA GLY A 271 -1.49 -8.38 5.59
C GLY A 271 -0.58 -9.58 5.37
N LEU A 272 0.68 -9.55 5.81
CA LEU A 272 1.69 -10.56 5.49
C LEU A 272 2.42 -11.13 6.72
N PRO A 273 1.73 -11.59 7.79
CA PRO A 273 2.40 -12.06 9.01
C PRO A 273 3.40 -13.18 8.75
N GLY A 274 3.12 -14.12 7.87
CA GLY A 274 4.03 -15.22 7.52
C GLY A 274 5.27 -14.83 6.71
N ARG A 275 5.42 -13.55 6.38
CA ARG A 275 6.55 -13.03 5.59
C ARG A 275 7.52 -12.16 6.40
N CYS A 276 7.15 -11.78 7.59
CA CYS A 276 7.98 -10.98 8.49
C CYS A 276 8.73 -11.84 9.52
N VAL A 277 9.63 -11.22 10.25
CA VAL A 277 10.44 -11.90 11.29
C VAL A 277 9.58 -12.50 12.41
N LEU A 278 8.44 -11.85 12.75
CA LEU A 278 7.50 -12.35 13.73
C LEU A 278 6.65 -13.52 13.21
N ASN A 279 6.74 -13.82 11.89
CA ASN A 279 6.00 -14.90 11.24
C ASN A 279 4.49 -14.87 11.56
N ASP A 280 3.91 -16.05 11.80
CA ASP A 280 2.49 -16.19 12.09
C ASP A 280 2.13 -15.74 13.52
N ALA A 281 3.10 -15.54 14.41
CA ALA A 281 2.86 -15.17 15.81
C ALA A 281 2.03 -13.88 15.92
N VAL A 282 2.26 -12.90 15.04
CA VAL A 282 1.48 -11.66 15.05
C VAL A 282 0.01 -11.90 14.68
N ALA A 283 -0.28 -12.83 13.78
CA ALA A 283 -1.66 -13.16 13.40
C ALA A 283 -2.37 -14.06 14.42
N GLU A 284 -1.62 -14.89 15.15
CA GLU A 284 -2.17 -15.83 16.13
C GLU A 284 -2.35 -15.19 17.52
N GLU A 285 -1.44 -14.27 17.90
CA GLU A 285 -1.32 -13.79 19.27
C GLU A 285 -1.28 -12.25 19.42
N GLY A 286 -1.20 -11.54 18.30
CA GLY A 286 -1.07 -10.09 18.24
C GLY A 286 0.35 -9.58 18.46
N LEU A 287 0.58 -8.30 18.11
CA LEU A 287 1.88 -7.63 18.13
C LEU A 287 2.54 -7.67 19.52
N ASP A 288 1.77 -7.35 20.57
CA ASP A 288 2.30 -7.23 21.93
C ASP A 288 2.94 -8.54 22.41
N ARG A 289 2.27 -9.68 22.19
CA ARG A 289 2.78 -11.00 22.54
C ARG A 289 3.86 -11.47 21.60
N ALA A 290 3.71 -11.27 20.31
CA ALA A 290 4.71 -11.66 19.32
C ALA A 290 6.08 -11.02 19.61
N LEU A 291 6.11 -9.72 19.96
CA LEU A 291 7.34 -9.04 20.39
C LEU A 291 7.91 -9.65 21.68
N THR A 292 7.06 -9.93 22.68
CA THR A 292 7.49 -10.55 23.95
C THR A 292 8.09 -11.94 23.71
N GLU A 293 7.46 -12.78 22.91
CA GLU A 293 7.90 -14.14 22.63
C GLU A 293 9.14 -14.21 21.73
N TYR A 294 9.38 -13.16 20.92
CA TYR A 294 10.63 -13.04 20.16
C TYR A 294 11.87 -13.02 21.07
N GLY A 295 11.73 -12.51 22.30
CA GLY A 295 12.78 -12.47 23.31
C GLY A 295 13.34 -11.07 23.56
N PRO A 296 14.60 -10.94 24.07
CA PRO A 296 15.11 -9.67 24.58
C PRO A 296 15.06 -8.48 23.59
N ALA A 297 15.29 -8.72 22.31
CA ALA A 297 15.22 -7.66 21.29
C ALA A 297 13.77 -7.17 21.08
N GLY A 298 12.80 -8.08 21.07
CA GLY A 298 11.39 -7.71 20.98
C GLY A 298 10.89 -6.97 22.21
N GLU A 299 11.24 -7.46 23.42
CA GLU A 299 10.91 -6.79 24.68
C GLU A 299 11.52 -5.38 24.77
N GLU A 300 12.75 -5.21 24.30
CA GLU A 300 13.38 -3.90 24.30
C GLU A 300 12.74 -2.94 23.28
N THR A 301 12.40 -3.44 22.09
CA THR A 301 11.64 -2.65 21.10
C THR A 301 10.27 -2.22 21.67
N LYS A 302 9.56 -3.14 22.33
CA LYS A 302 8.30 -2.85 23.05
C LYS A 302 8.48 -1.75 24.11
N ARG A 303 9.56 -1.81 24.90
CA ARG A 303 9.88 -0.77 25.88
C ARG A 303 10.14 0.59 25.23
N LEU A 304 10.90 0.63 24.14
CA LEU A 304 11.19 1.85 23.38
C LEU A 304 9.93 2.46 22.79
N LEU A 305 9.05 1.65 22.21
CA LEU A 305 7.76 2.10 21.63
C LEU A 305 6.86 2.77 22.67
N ARG A 306 6.92 2.34 23.94
CA ARG A 306 6.14 2.89 25.07
C ARG A 306 6.84 4.03 25.79
N SER A 307 8.03 4.42 25.35
CA SER A 307 8.80 5.46 26.03
C SER A 307 8.18 6.84 25.89
N THR A 308 8.27 7.62 26.96
CA THR A 308 7.97 9.06 26.94
C THR A 308 9.12 9.89 26.37
N ASP A 309 10.34 9.34 26.25
CA ASP A 309 11.46 9.97 25.55
C ASP A 309 11.26 9.85 24.04
N MET A 310 11.16 10.96 23.35
CA MET A 310 10.89 10.98 21.90
C MET A 310 12.02 10.31 21.10
N GLY A 311 13.26 10.43 21.51
CA GLY A 311 14.40 9.76 20.84
C GLY A 311 14.35 8.25 20.98
N GLU A 312 13.93 7.73 22.14
CA GLU A 312 13.70 6.30 22.35
C GLU A 312 12.52 5.79 21.50
N TYR A 313 11.42 6.51 21.50
CA TYR A 313 10.24 6.15 20.73
C TYR A 313 10.52 6.07 19.22
N LEU A 314 11.14 7.10 18.66
CA LEU A 314 11.51 7.12 17.23
C LEU A 314 12.47 5.97 16.86
N ALA A 315 13.45 5.67 17.72
CA ALA A 315 14.32 4.51 17.52
C ALA A 315 13.54 3.19 17.62
N GLY A 316 12.58 3.11 18.55
CA GLY A 316 11.70 1.94 18.68
C GLY A 316 10.84 1.70 17.45
N MET A 317 10.29 2.77 16.84
CA MET A 317 9.54 2.70 15.59
C MET A 317 10.42 2.22 14.43
N ASP A 318 11.64 2.77 14.29
CA ASP A 318 12.55 2.32 13.26
C ASP A 318 13.01 0.85 13.47
N TYR A 319 13.17 0.41 14.73
CA TYR A 319 13.48 -1.00 15.02
C TYR A 319 12.29 -1.93 14.77
N LEU A 320 11.05 -1.43 14.89
CA LEU A 320 9.86 -2.18 14.54
C LEU A 320 9.87 -2.57 13.04
N ASP A 321 10.47 -1.75 12.17
CA ASP A 321 10.65 -2.06 10.75
C ASP A 321 11.38 -3.39 10.52
N TYR A 322 12.38 -3.73 11.33
CA TYR A 322 13.05 -5.03 11.27
C TYR A 322 12.09 -6.19 11.47
N PHE A 323 11.18 -6.09 12.44
CA PHE A 323 10.23 -7.14 12.76
C PHE A 323 9.16 -7.33 11.68
N PHE A 324 8.84 -6.27 10.95
CA PHE A 324 7.86 -6.26 9.88
C PHE A 324 8.46 -6.19 8.48
N TYR A 325 9.77 -6.37 8.35
CA TYR A 325 10.40 -6.43 7.05
C TYR A 325 9.90 -7.66 6.28
N ASP A 326 8.96 -7.42 5.39
CA ASP A 326 8.32 -8.42 4.55
C ASP A 326 8.91 -8.48 3.12
N GLY A 327 9.95 -7.69 2.86
CA GLY A 327 10.54 -7.49 1.53
C GLY A 327 9.59 -6.82 0.54
N GLY A 328 8.50 -6.24 1.07
CA GLY A 328 7.36 -5.74 0.34
C GLY A 328 7.08 -4.26 0.57
N HIS A 329 5.86 -3.97 1.03
CA HIS A 329 5.33 -2.62 1.13
C HIS A 329 5.42 -2.02 2.54
N THR A 330 5.93 -2.77 3.52
CA THR A 330 6.03 -2.30 4.90
C THR A 330 7.27 -1.44 5.10
N PHE A 331 7.04 -0.22 5.61
CA PHE A 331 8.06 0.77 5.97
C PHE A 331 7.65 1.49 7.24
N ILE A 332 8.33 1.20 8.34
CA ILE A 332 8.10 1.81 9.65
C ILE A 332 9.37 2.55 10.05
N LEU A 333 9.63 3.68 9.40
CA LEU A 333 10.89 4.43 9.50
C LEU A 333 10.67 5.92 9.86
N PRO A 334 9.76 6.28 10.79
CA PRO A 334 9.46 7.68 11.07
C PRO A 334 10.65 8.45 11.65
N GLY A 335 11.53 7.79 12.39
CA GLY A 335 12.75 8.40 12.92
C GLY A 335 13.74 8.77 11.83
N ILE A 336 14.07 7.83 10.95
CA ILE A 336 14.98 8.04 9.81
C ILE A 336 14.40 9.08 8.84
N LEU A 337 13.14 8.96 8.47
CA LEU A 337 12.49 9.86 7.51
C LEU A 337 12.28 11.26 8.10
N GLY A 338 12.04 11.35 9.41
CA GLY A 338 11.84 12.61 10.13
C GLY A 338 13.14 13.30 10.53
N GLU A 339 14.30 12.63 10.48
CA GLU A 339 15.58 13.19 10.95
C GLU A 339 15.89 14.59 10.39
N PRO A 340 15.67 14.90 9.10
CA PRO A 340 15.90 16.24 8.58
C PRO A 340 15.09 17.35 9.25
N GLN A 341 13.95 17.00 9.87
CA GLN A 341 13.03 17.92 10.53
C GLN A 341 13.25 18.01 12.04
N MET A 342 13.99 17.06 12.63
CA MET A 342 14.28 17.03 14.06
C MET A 342 15.05 18.27 14.52
N SER A 343 14.76 18.72 15.74
CA SER A 343 15.63 19.65 16.44
C SER A 343 17.03 19.04 16.66
N GLU A 344 18.07 19.87 16.76
CA GLU A 344 19.44 19.38 17.00
C GLU A 344 19.56 18.57 18.32
N GLU A 345 18.74 18.92 19.32
CA GLU A 345 18.68 18.20 20.59
C GLU A 345 18.06 16.81 20.41
N LEU A 346 16.95 16.70 19.66
CA LEU A 346 16.32 15.43 19.37
C LEU A 346 17.19 14.54 18.50
N LYS A 347 17.86 15.08 17.47
CA LYS A 347 18.85 14.34 16.67
C LYS A 347 19.95 13.74 17.53
N ALA A 348 20.50 14.53 18.44
CA ALA A 348 21.56 14.06 19.35
C ALA A 348 21.03 12.93 20.27
N ARG A 349 19.82 13.07 20.81
CA ARG A 349 19.19 12.04 21.65
C ARG A 349 18.90 10.77 20.86
N TYR A 350 18.26 10.88 19.69
CA TYR A 350 17.96 9.78 18.80
C TYR A 350 19.23 9.00 18.40
N ALA A 351 20.31 9.70 18.01
CA ALA A 351 21.58 9.08 17.70
C ALA A 351 22.24 8.39 18.91
N ALA A 352 22.10 8.97 20.11
CA ALA A 352 22.57 8.34 21.34
C ALA A 352 21.85 7.03 21.65
N VAL A 353 20.51 7.02 21.54
CA VAL A 353 19.71 5.81 21.74
C VAL A 353 20.13 4.70 20.77
N ARG A 354 20.27 4.99 19.49
CA ARG A 354 20.72 4.02 18.48
C ARG A 354 22.10 3.46 18.82
N SER A 355 23.01 4.30 19.30
CA SER A 355 24.34 3.86 19.77
C SER A 355 24.29 2.98 21.02
N GLU A 356 23.34 3.22 21.93
CA GLU A 356 23.13 2.43 23.14
C GLU A 356 22.55 1.03 22.84
N HIS A 357 21.78 0.89 21.76
CA HIS A 357 21.10 -0.34 21.35
C HIS A 357 21.75 -1.02 20.14
N SER A 358 23.06 -1.26 20.23
CA SER A 358 23.88 -1.73 19.10
C SER A 358 23.41 -3.06 18.47
N GLU A 359 22.73 -3.93 19.22
CA GLU A 359 22.16 -5.18 18.67
C GLU A 359 20.98 -4.89 17.78
N LEU A 360 19.97 -4.14 18.25
CA LEU A 360 18.82 -3.71 17.47
C LEU A 360 19.25 -2.88 16.25
N GLU A 361 20.21 -2.00 16.44
CA GLU A 361 20.80 -1.20 15.37
C GLU A 361 21.45 -2.08 14.29
N THR A 362 22.12 -3.16 14.68
CA THR A 362 22.72 -4.10 13.73
C THR A 362 21.63 -4.86 12.94
N MET A 363 20.56 -5.28 13.60
CA MET A 363 19.43 -5.97 12.98
C MET A 363 18.74 -5.05 11.98
N HIS A 364 18.42 -3.84 12.39
CA HIS A 364 17.77 -2.83 11.56
C HIS A 364 18.64 -2.40 10.37
N ASN A 365 19.94 -2.15 10.57
CA ASN A 365 20.87 -1.83 9.48
C ASN A 365 21.02 -3.00 8.49
N GLY A 366 20.83 -4.23 8.93
CA GLY A 366 20.74 -5.39 8.04
C GLY A 366 19.58 -5.25 7.04
N THR A 367 18.40 -4.93 7.56
CA THR A 367 17.19 -4.68 6.74
C THR A 367 17.39 -3.55 5.74
N LEU A 368 17.90 -2.40 6.20
CA LEU A 368 18.17 -1.26 5.31
C LEU A 368 19.19 -1.59 4.22
N LYS A 369 20.21 -2.40 4.54
CA LYS A 369 21.20 -2.84 3.58
C LYS A 369 20.61 -3.79 2.54
N ASP A 370 19.76 -4.74 2.96
CA ASP A 370 19.10 -5.66 2.04
C ASP A 370 18.20 -4.88 1.08
N PHE A 371 17.49 -3.89 1.60
CA PHE A 371 16.66 -3.00 0.80
C PHE A 371 17.49 -2.19 -0.22
N ALA A 372 18.58 -1.55 0.21
CA ALA A 372 19.49 -0.83 -0.68
C ALA A 372 20.08 -1.74 -1.78
N SER A 373 20.44 -2.98 -1.43
CA SER A 373 20.98 -3.96 -2.37
C SER A 373 19.99 -4.30 -3.50
N LEU A 374 18.67 -4.31 -3.25
CA LEU A 374 17.66 -4.52 -4.30
C LEU A 374 17.71 -3.41 -5.36
N TYR A 375 17.83 -2.15 -4.94
CA TYR A 375 17.93 -1.02 -5.87
C TYR A 375 19.25 -1.03 -6.65
N GLU A 376 20.34 -1.38 -5.98
CA GLU A 376 21.65 -1.51 -6.62
C GLU A 376 21.61 -2.57 -7.72
N GLN A 377 21.04 -3.74 -7.44
CA GLN A 377 20.88 -4.81 -8.42
C GLN A 377 19.91 -4.42 -9.56
N ASN A 378 18.83 -3.73 -9.26
CA ASN A 378 17.91 -3.22 -10.27
C ASN A 378 18.61 -2.23 -11.22
N ASN A 379 19.40 -1.28 -10.68
CA ASN A 379 20.16 -0.34 -11.50
C ASN A 379 21.21 -1.03 -12.38
N ALA A 380 21.93 -2.03 -11.84
CA ALA A 380 22.89 -2.81 -12.62
C ALA A 380 22.21 -3.57 -13.77
N LYS A 381 21.06 -4.18 -13.51
CA LYS A 381 20.28 -4.87 -14.53
C LYS A 381 19.73 -3.93 -15.60
N ARG A 382 19.22 -2.77 -15.18
CA ARG A 382 18.76 -1.74 -16.12
C ARG A 382 19.88 -1.31 -17.05
N ALA A 383 21.11 -1.13 -16.56
CA ALA A 383 22.26 -0.80 -17.38
C ALA A 383 22.59 -1.91 -18.42
N LEU A 384 22.44 -3.19 -18.07
CA LEU A 384 22.60 -4.31 -19.01
C LEU A 384 21.50 -4.30 -20.09
N ARG A 385 20.25 -4.04 -19.70
CA ARG A 385 19.14 -3.93 -20.63
C ARG A 385 19.34 -2.75 -21.60
N ASP A 386 19.70 -1.59 -21.08
CA ASP A 386 19.91 -0.38 -21.87
C ASP A 386 21.09 -0.56 -22.86
N ALA A 387 22.09 -1.36 -22.49
CA ALA A 387 23.16 -1.75 -23.42
C ALA A 387 22.66 -2.70 -24.54
N ALA A 388 21.66 -3.54 -24.26
CA ALA A 388 21.09 -4.48 -25.24
C ALA A 388 20.03 -3.83 -26.14
N TYR A 389 19.17 -2.98 -25.59
CA TYR A 389 18.00 -2.41 -26.29
C TYR A 389 18.20 -0.96 -26.74
N GLY A 390 19.09 -0.22 -26.08
CA GLY A 390 19.26 1.24 -26.19
C GLY A 390 18.72 1.95 -24.94
N GLU A 391 19.39 3.03 -24.55
CA GLU A 391 19.00 3.82 -23.37
C GLU A 391 17.64 4.51 -23.57
N GLY A 392 16.71 4.35 -22.60
CA GLY A 392 15.40 4.98 -22.62
C GLY A 392 14.43 4.44 -23.70
N VAL A 393 14.71 3.26 -24.25
CA VAL A 393 13.88 2.64 -25.26
C VAL A 393 12.69 1.94 -24.63
N THR A 394 11.46 2.30 -25.04
CA THR A 394 10.21 1.63 -24.65
C THR A 394 9.77 0.55 -25.61
N TYR A 395 10.28 0.58 -26.85
CA TYR A 395 9.98 -0.41 -27.89
C TYR A 395 11.23 -0.75 -28.69
N VAL A 396 11.53 -2.05 -28.84
CA VAL A 396 12.61 -2.54 -29.68
C VAL A 396 12.15 -3.77 -30.47
N LYS A 397 12.61 -3.92 -31.70
CA LYS A 397 12.29 -5.04 -32.58
C LYS A 397 13.55 -5.69 -33.11
N LYS A 398 13.57 -7.04 -33.17
CA LYS A 398 14.56 -7.81 -33.92
C LYS A 398 13.90 -9.05 -34.53
N GLY A 399 13.98 -9.17 -35.87
CA GLY A 399 13.34 -10.27 -36.58
C GLY A 399 11.82 -10.28 -36.37
N ASP A 400 11.28 -11.40 -35.95
CA ASP A 400 9.86 -11.61 -35.70
C ASP A 400 9.41 -11.29 -34.27
N THR A 401 10.28 -10.73 -33.45
CA THR A 401 10.01 -10.47 -32.03
C THR A 401 10.20 -8.99 -31.70
N ALA A 402 9.18 -8.40 -31.09
CA ALA A 402 9.19 -7.07 -30.50
C ALA A 402 9.16 -7.16 -28.96
N VAL A 403 9.85 -6.26 -28.30
CA VAL A 403 9.88 -6.13 -26.83
C VAL A 403 9.40 -4.74 -26.47
N CYS A 404 8.46 -4.68 -25.53
CA CYS A 404 7.97 -3.46 -24.92
C CYS A 404 8.44 -3.41 -23.47
N VAL A 405 9.03 -2.30 -23.03
CA VAL A 405 9.74 -2.17 -21.76
C VAL A 405 8.99 -1.26 -20.82
N PHE A 406 8.76 -1.73 -19.58
CA PHE A 406 8.13 -0.96 -18.51
C PHE A 406 8.89 -1.10 -17.20
N ASP A 407 9.41 0.00 -16.68
CA ASP A 407 10.07 0.04 -15.36
C ASP A 407 9.11 0.40 -14.23
N THR A 408 7.90 0.86 -14.55
CA THR A 408 6.88 1.26 -13.59
C THR A 408 5.49 1.21 -14.20
N PHE A 409 4.48 1.02 -13.35
CA PHE A 409 3.08 1.20 -13.68
C PHE A 409 2.50 2.49 -13.09
N PHE A 410 3.34 3.48 -12.76
CA PHE A 410 2.88 4.80 -12.32
C PHE A 410 2.89 5.76 -13.49
N PRO A 411 1.75 6.38 -13.80
CA PRO A 411 1.71 7.49 -14.73
C PRO A 411 2.20 8.78 -14.05
N ASP A 412 3.11 9.49 -14.70
CA ASP A 412 3.52 10.84 -14.27
C ASP A 412 2.48 11.90 -14.69
N ASP A 413 1.75 11.65 -15.77
CA ASP A 413 0.70 12.53 -16.33
C ASP A 413 -0.43 11.73 -16.98
N ILE A 414 -1.50 11.49 -16.21
CA ILE A 414 -2.72 10.80 -16.67
C ILE A 414 -3.52 11.68 -17.65
N LYS A 415 -3.40 13.01 -17.52
CA LYS A 415 -4.20 13.94 -18.29
C LYS A 415 -3.93 13.83 -19.78
N ALA A 416 -2.70 13.62 -20.18
CA ALA A 416 -2.33 13.52 -21.59
C ALA A 416 -3.03 12.34 -22.28
N MET A 417 -3.12 11.18 -21.62
CA MET A 417 -3.86 10.02 -22.16
C MET A 417 -5.37 10.24 -22.12
N SER A 418 -5.91 10.87 -21.07
CA SER A 418 -7.33 11.26 -20.99
C SER A 418 -7.72 12.21 -22.13
N ASP A 419 -6.90 13.20 -22.43
CA ASP A 419 -7.13 14.14 -23.54
C ASP A 419 -7.11 13.44 -24.92
N TYR A 420 -6.24 12.42 -25.07
CA TYR A 420 -6.21 11.59 -26.28
C TYR A 420 -7.49 10.77 -26.44
N LEU A 421 -7.92 10.04 -25.40
CA LEU A 421 -9.12 9.21 -25.44
C LEU A 421 -10.40 10.04 -25.58
N ALA A 422 -10.44 11.25 -25.02
CA ALA A 422 -11.53 12.20 -25.21
C ALA A 422 -11.55 12.84 -26.60
N GLY A 423 -10.54 12.57 -27.46
CA GLY A 423 -10.41 13.16 -28.79
C GLY A 423 -10.02 14.65 -28.77
N THR A 424 -9.57 15.15 -27.62
CA THR A 424 -9.06 16.53 -27.49
C THR A 424 -7.72 16.69 -28.21
N THR A 425 -6.92 15.63 -28.25
CA THR A 425 -5.71 15.50 -29.08
C THR A 425 -5.82 14.30 -30.00
N THR A 426 -5.11 14.32 -31.12
CA THR A 426 -5.08 13.22 -32.10
C THR A 426 -3.78 12.42 -32.04
N GLU A 427 -2.79 12.91 -31.31
CA GLU A 427 -1.50 12.26 -31.15
C GLU A 427 -1.45 11.53 -29.82
N LEU A 428 -1.06 10.24 -29.86
CA LEU A 428 -0.81 9.43 -28.67
C LEU A 428 0.37 10.05 -27.90
N PRO A 429 0.27 10.29 -26.58
CA PRO A 429 1.29 10.98 -25.80
C PRO A 429 2.47 10.07 -25.41
N VAL A 430 3.14 9.48 -26.41
CA VAL A 430 4.28 8.58 -26.23
C VAL A 430 5.44 9.31 -25.55
N GLY A 431 6.04 8.69 -24.52
CA GLY A 431 7.09 9.32 -23.73
C GLY A 431 6.60 10.48 -22.87
N GLY A 432 5.29 10.68 -22.77
CA GLY A 432 4.65 11.73 -21.98
C GLY A 432 4.45 11.38 -20.49
N GLY A 433 4.99 10.24 -20.03
CA GLY A 433 4.90 9.83 -18.63
C GLY A 433 3.72 8.92 -18.28
N ASP A 434 2.91 8.52 -19.28
CA ASP A 434 1.88 7.49 -19.09
C ASP A 434 2.35 6.15 -19.70
N PRO A 435 2.65 5.10 -18.90
CA PRO A 435 3.07 3.81 -19.42
C PRO A 435 2.07 3.16 -20.38
N MET A 436 0.77 3.47 -20.21
CA MET A 436 -0.25 2.95 -21.12
C MET A 436 -0.14 3.52 -22.53
N ALA A 437 0.24 4.81 -22.67
CA ALA A 437 0.49 5.39 -23.98
C ALA A 437 1.66 4.72 -24.71
N ASP A 438 2.73 4.43 -23.98
CA ASP A 438 3.89 3.70 -24.52
C ASP A 438 3.54 2.25 -24.88
N PHE A 439 2.70 1.58 -24.08
CA PHE A 439 2.19 0.24 -24.38
C PHE A 439 1.34 0.23 -25.67
N VAL A 440 0.39 1.14 -25.77
CA VAL A 440 -0.47 1.26 -26.97
C VAL A 440 0.36 1.54 -28.22
N TYR A 441 1.35 2.41 -28.11
CA TYR A 441 2.28 2.67 -29.19
C TYR A 441 3.04 1.40 -29.63
N ALA A 442 3.67 0.73 -28.67
CA ALA A 442 4.44 -0.49 -28.94
C ALA A 442 3.56 -1.60 -29.54
N LEU A 443 2.35 -1.78 -29.00
CA LEU A 443 1.40 -2.77 -29.47
C LEU A 443 0.94 -2.52 -30.91
N ARG A 444 0.65 -1.25 -31.25
CA ARG A 444 0.30 -0.84 -32.62
C ARG A 444 1.47 -1.05 -33.58
N GLN A 445 2.68 -0.61 -33.20
CA GLN A 445 3.88 -0.83 -34.02
C GLN A 445 4.12 -2.32 -34.32
N ALA A 446 3.95 -3.18 -33.31
CA ALA A 446 4.12 -4.62 -33.46
C ALA A 446 3.02 -5.25 -34.35
N SER A 447 1.75 -4.85 -34.13
CA SER A 447 0.61 -5.44 -34.87
C SER A 447 0.53 -4.99 -36.32
N GLU A 448 1.05 -3.82 -36.66
CA GLU A 448 1.09 -3.27 -38.02
C GLU A 448 2.29 -3.79 -38.83
N ASP A 449 3.27 -4.39 -38.20
CA ASP A 449 4.46 -4.94 -38.86
C ASP A 449 4.27 -6.42 -39.20
N GLU A 450 4.13 -6.75 -40.48
CA GLU A 450 3.88 -8.13 -40.96
C GLU A 450 5.00 -9.11 -40.61
N GLU A 451 6.19 -8.64 -40.25
CA GLU A 451 7.29 -9.51 -39.80
C GLU A 451 7.15 -9.92 -38.35
N VAL A 452 6.50 -9.09 -37.51
CA VAL A 452 6.36 -9.32 -36.07
C VAL A 452 5.26 -10.34 -35.80
N ARG A 453 5.58 -11.34 -34.99
CA ARG A 453 4.64 -12.36 -34.51
C ARG A 453 4.62 -12.46 -33.00
N ASN A 454 5.75 -12.16 -32.37
CA ASN A 454 5.94 -12.28 -30.93
C ASN A 454 6.05 -10.88 -30.30
N PHE A 455 5.30 -10.66 -29.23
CA PHE A 455 5.32 -9.43 -28.45
C PHE A 455 5.63 -9.76 -27.00
N VAL A 456 6.78 -9.33 -26.52
CA VAL A 456 7.26 -9.59 -25.16
C VAL A 456 7.12 -8.31 -24.33
N ILE A 457 6.47 -8.41 -23.17
CA ILE A 457 6.36 -7.31 -22.20
C ILE A 457 7.48 -7.51 -21.18
N ASP A 458 8.45 -6.61 -21.17
CA ASP A 458 9.56 -6.63 -20.22
C ASP A 458 9.21 -5.82 -18.98
N VAL A 459 8.93 -6.54 -17.88
CA VAL A 459 8.72 -5.99 -16.54
C VAL A 459 9.83 -6.42 -15.58
N SER A 460 10.97 -6.84 -16.11
CA SER A 460 12.07 -7.40 -15.31
C SER A 460 12.72 -6.42 -14.34
N ASN A 461 12.54 -5.12 -14.55
CA ASN A 461 12.99 -4.04 -13.64
C ASN A 461 11.81 -3.25 -13.05
N ASN A 462 10.60 -3.79 -13.11
CA ASN A 462 9.38 -3.09 -12.71
C ASN A 462 9.05 -3.37 -11.24
N LEU A 463 9.17 -2.33 -10.40
CA LEU A 463 8.88 -2.41 -8.97
C LEU A 463 7.37 -2.30 -8.65
N GLY A 464 6.52 -2.19 -9.67
CA GLY A 464 5.07 -2.12 -9.50
C GLY A 464 4.47 -0.79 -9.92
N GLY A 465 3.32 -0.49 -9.35
CA GLY A 465 2.53 0.66 -9.66
C GLY A 465 1.04 0.35 -9.66
N SER A 466 0.25 1.13 -10.36
CA SER A 466 -1.21 1.05 -10.42
C SER A 466 -1.69 -0.33 -10.90
N ALA A 467 -2.59 -0.92 -10.13
CA ALA A 467 -3.28 -2.15 -10.52
C ALA A 467 -4.17 -1.92 -11.76
N ASP A 468 -4.69 -0.72 -11.94
CA ASP A 468 -5.51 -0.36 -13.10
C ASP A 468 -4.73 -0.47 -14.40
N LEU A 469 -3.48 0.01 -14.44
CA LEU A 469 -2.62 -0.11 -15.60
C LEU A 469 -2.32 -1.59 -15.90
N VAL A 470 -2.05 -2.38 -14.86
CA VAL A 470 -1.83 -3.83 -15.00
C VAL A 470 -3.05 -4.51 -15.61
N ILE A 471 -4.24 -4.24 -15.06
CA ILE A 471 -5.52 -4.79 -15.53
C ILE A 471 -5.82 -4.33 -16.95
N ALA A 472 -5.58 -3.06 -17.26
CA ALA A 472 -5.79 -2.52 -18.60
C ALA A 472 -4.86 -3.17 -19.63
N MET A 473 -3.58 -3.38 -19.33
CA MET A 473 -2.64 -4.07 -20.21
C MET A 473 -3.04 -5.54 -20.41
N ALA A 474 -3.30 -6.25 -19.31
CA ALA A 474 -3.73 -7.65 -19.37
C ALA A 474 -5.06 -7.80 -20.11
N GLY A 475 -6.05 -6.96 -19.80
CA GLY A 475 -7.36 -6.95 -20.45
C GLY A 475 -7.28 -6.61 -21.94
N THR A 476 -6.42 -5.67 -22.34
CA THR A 476 -6.18 -5.34 -23.75
C THR A 476 -5.74 -6.57 -24.53
N ILE A 477 -4.85 -7.40 -23.97
CA ILE A 477 -4.31 -8.59 -24.61
C ILE A 477 -5.29 -9.77 -24.54
N LEU A 478 -5.80 -10.06 -23.34
CA LEU A 478 -6.51 -11.31 -23.02
C LEU A 478 -8.04 -11.16 -23.06
N GLY A 479 -8.57 -9.93 -23.21
CA GLY A 479 -10.00 -9.66 -23.12
C GLY A 479 -10.55 -9.86 -21.71
N ASP A 480 -11.77 -10.36 -21.60
CA ASP A 480 -12.48 -10.51 -20.32
C ASP A 480 -11.71 -11.37 -19.30
N GLU A 481 -10.90 -12.32 -19.75
CA GLU A 481 -10.12 -13.18 -18.87
C GLU A 481 -8.96 -12.41 -18.18
N GLY A 482 -8.37 -11.44 -18.87
CA GLY A 482 -7.31 -10.56 -18.32
C GLY A 482 -7.87 -9.37 -17.55
N SER A 483 -9.17 -9.13 -17.66
CA SER A 483 -9.85 -8.00 -17.02
C SER A 483 -10.50 -8.38 -15.69
N ALA A 484 -9.95 -9.36 -14.98
CA ALA A 484 -10.45 -9.79 -13.68
C ALA A 484 -9.30 -10.08 -12.72
N ILE A 485 -9.48 -9.66 -11.48
CA ILE A 485 -8.58 -9.98 -10.37
C ILE A 485 -9.34 -10.72 -9.27
N THR A 486 -8.61 -11.48 -8.49
CA THR A 486 -9.14 -12.12 -7.28
C THR A 486 -8.26 -11.72 -6.10
N TYR A 487 -8.89 -11.41 -4.98
CA TYR A 487 -8.19 -11.04 -3.76
C TYR A 487 -8.95 -11.51 -2.53
N ASP A 488 -8.29 -11.61 -1.40
CA ASP A 488 -8.94 -11.72 -0.10
C ASP A 488 -8.85 -10.39 0.65
N SER A 489 -9.81 -10.17 1.54
CA SER A 489 -9.95 -8.94 2.29
C SER A 489 -10.46 -9.23 3.69
N VAL A 490 -9.77 -8.71 4.70
CA VAL A 490 -10.22 -8.75 6.10
C VAL A 490 -11.48 -7.92 6.30
N LEU A 491 -11.62 -6.80 5.58
CA LEU A 491 -12.80 -5.94 5.71
C LEU A 491 -14.11 -6.59 5.30
N THR A 492 -14.06 -7.55 4.38
CA THR A 492 -15.23 -8.31 3.94
C THR A 492 -15.26 -9.71 4.55
N ALA A 493 -14.18 -10.13 5.21
CA ALA A 493 -13.93 -11.49 5.69
C ALA A 493 -14.15 -12.55 4.59
N GLN A 494 -13.87 -12.21 3.33
CA GLN A 494 -14.20 -13.00 2.15
C GLN A 494 -13.12 -12.90 1.09
N LYS A 495 -13.13 -13.87 0.17
CA LYS A 495 -12.49 -13.71 -1.13
C LYS A 495 -13.39 -12.90 -2.04
N CYS A 496 -12.77 -12.04 -2.81
CA CYS A 496 -13.46 -11.18 -3.76
C CYS A 496 -12.93 -11.44 -5.17
N ARG A 497 -13.82 -11.44 -6.14
CA ARG A 497 -13.48 -11.37 -7.55
C ARG A 497 -14.05 -10.10 -8.13
N GLU A 498 -13.17 -9.30 -8.72
CA GLU A 498 -13.56 -8.04 -9.34
C GLU A 498 -13.29 -8.10 -10.84
N ARG A 499 -14.29 -7.70 -11.63
CA ARG A 499 -14.19 -7.64 -13.08
C ARG A 499 -14.18 -6.19 -13.54
N PHE A 500 -13.48 -5.95 -14.63
CA PHE A 500 -13.30 -4.62 -15.20
C PHE A 500 -13.74 -4.60 -16.65
N LEU A 501 -14.17 -3.42 -17.10
CA LEU A 501 -14.25 -3.08 -18.51
C LEU A 501 -12.96 -2.40 -18.91
N VAL A 502 -12.44 -2.77 -20.06
CA VAL A 502 -11.21 -2.19 -20.63
C VAL A 502 -11.53 -1.64 -22.02
N ASP A 503 -11.16 -0.40 -22.28
CA ASP A 503 -11.18 0.21 -23.62
C ASP A 503 -10.02 -0.37 -24.44
N ARG A 504 -10.24 -1.54 -25.05
CA ARG A 504 -9.20 -2.33 -25.72
C ARG A 504 -8.77 -1.73 -27.06
N ASN A 505 -9.63 -0.95 -27.69
CA ASN A 505 -9.35 -0.29 -28.97
C ASN A 505 -8.88 1.15 -28.81
N PHE A 506 -8.89 1.67 -27.57
CA PHE A 506 -8.49 3.02 -27.19
C PHE A 506 -9.23 4.11 -27.97
N ASP A 507 -10.58 3.95 -28.11
CA ASP A 507 -11.44 4.97 -28.75
C ASP A 507 -12.20 5.83 -27.71
N GLY A 508 -11.88 5.67 -26.41
CA GLY A 508 -12.47 6.41 -25.29
C GLY A 508 -13.85 5.88 -24.89
N LYS A 509 -14.20 4.64 -25.27
CA LYS A 509 -15.50 4.04 -25.00
C LYS A 509 -15.33 2.60 -24.52
N PHE A 510 -16.30 2.17 -23.70
CA PHE A 510 -16.42 0.79 -23.27
C PHE A 510 -17.62 0.17 -23.98
N ASP A 511 -17.41 -0.43 -25.16
CA ASP A 511 -18.50 -0.92 -26.00
C ASP A 511 -18.20 -2.31 -26.62
N GLU A 512 -19.12 -2.82 -27.46
CA GLU A 512 -18.99 -4.13 -28.10
C GLU A 512 -17.78 -4.25 -29.05
N LYS A 513 -17.16 -3.13 -29.45
CA LYS A 513 -15.97 -3.18 -30.30
C LYS A 513 -14.76 -3.70 -29.52
N ASP A 514 -14.68 -3.42 -28.22
CA ASP A 514 -13.60 -3.90 -27.36
C ASP A 514 -13.52 -5.41 -27.32
N LYS A 515 -14.67 -6.10 -27.37
CA LYS A 515 -14.74 -7.56 -27.34
C LYS A 515 -14.14 -8.23 -28.57
N ASN A 516 -14.03 -7.51 -29.68
CA ASN A 516 -13.56 -8.04 -30.94
C ASN A 516 -12.13 -7.60 -31.31
N VAL A 517 -11.41 -6.98 -30.37
CA VAL A 517 -10.03 -6.57 -30.61
C VAL A 517 -9.10 -7.79 -30.61
N ASP A 518 -8.38 -7.97 -31.70
CA ASP A 518 -7.33 -8.97 -31.87
C ASP A 518 -6.12 -8.31 -32.57
N TYR A 519 -5.02 -8.29 -31.91
CA TYR A 519 -3.78 -7.70 -32.47
C TYR A 519 -2.97 -8.72 -33.30
N GLY A 520 -3.37 -9.97 -33.37
CA GLY A 520 -2.73 -11.02 -34.17
C GLY A 520 -1.34 -11.43 -33.68
N LEU A 521 -1.00 -11.16 -32.42
CA LEU A 521 0.31 -11.38 -31.84
C LEU A 521 0.31 -12.54 -30.84
N ARG A 522 1.46 -13.18 -30.65
CA ARG A 522 1.76 -14.11 -29.56
C ARG A 522 2.42 -13.33 -28.44
N TYR A 523 2.02 -13.57 -27.22
CA TYR A 523 2.46 -12.75 -26.08
C TYR A 523 3.40 -13.51 -25.16
N GLY A 524 4.39 -12.80 -24.61
CA GLY A 524 5.28 -13.28 -23.56
C GLY A 524 5.55 -12.19 -22.53
N VAL A 525 5.96 -12.58 -21.34
CA VAL A 525 6.35 -11.65 -20.27
C VAL A 525 7.75 -12.00 -19.79
N LEU A 526 8.62 -11.00 -19.69
CA LEU A 526 9.96 -11.11 -19.13
C LEU A 526 9.96 -10.57 -17.70
N ILE A 527 10.32 -11.43 -16.74
CA ILE A 527 10.30 -11.13 -15.30
C ILE A 527 11.64 -11.37 -14.64
N SER A 528 11.87 -10.75 -13.51
CA SER A 528 13.00 -11.06 -12.63
C SER A 528 12.65 -10.87 -11.16
N LYS A 529 13.60 -11.12 -10.27
CA LYS A 529 13.42 -10.89 -8.82
C LYS A 529 13.12 -9.43 -8.43
N GLU A 530 13.25 -8.46 -9.33
CA GLU A 530 12.79 -7.08 -9.14
C GLU A 530 11.39 -6.81 -9.68
N SER A 531 10.78 -7.78 -10.39
CA SER A 531 9.35 -7.71 -10.74
C SER A 531 8.54 -7.86 -9.46
N PHE A 532 7.99 -6.74 -8.97
CA PHE A 532 7.36 -6.64 -7.65
C PHE A 532 6.01 -5.93 -7.73
N SER A 533 5.07 -6.23 -6.82
CA SER A 533 3.76 -5.57 -6.74
C SER A 533 3.00 -5.66 -8.09
N GLY A 534 2.64 -4.56 -8.75
CA GLY A 534 2.08 -4.56 -10.10
C GLY A 534 2.95 -5.30 -11.12
N GLY A 535 4.29 -5.22 -11.00
CA GLY A 535 5.25 -6.00 -11.81
C GLY A 535 5.20 -7.51 -11.57
N ASN A 536 4.65 -7.95 -10.43
CA ASN A 536 4.34 -9.35 -10.12
C ASN A 536 2.91 -9.72 -10.54
N LEU A 537 1.93 -8.81 -10.42
CA LEU A 537 0.53 -9.05 -10.75
C LEU A 537 0.34 -9.31 -12.25
N LEU A 538 0.96 -8.51 -13.12
CA LEU A 538 0.84 -8.69 -14.56
C LEU A 538 1.25 -10.10 -15.02
N PRO A 539 2.45 -10.61 -14.70
CA PRO A 539 2.85 -11.97 -15.09
C PRO A 539 1.97 -13.06 -14.47
N PHE A 540 1.39 -12.84 -13.27
CA PHE A 540 0.41 -13.78 -12.72
C PHE A 540 -0.84 -13.88 -13.59
N ILE A 541 -1.46 -12.75 -13.91
CA ILE A 541 -2.65 -12.72 -14.79
C ILE A 541 -2.31 -13.35 -16.14
N MET A 542 -1.17 -13.02 -16.71
CA MET A 542 -0.75 -13.53 -18.01
C MET A 542 -0.53 -15.04 -17.98
N LYS A 543 0.20 -15.56 -16.98
CA LYS A 543 0.47 -16.99 -16.81
C LYS A 543 -0.80 -17.81 -16.57
N ASP A 544 -1.71 -17.33 -15.73
CA ASP A 544 -3.00 -17.95 -15.46
C ASP A 544 -3.89 -18.06 -16.71
N ASN A 545 -3.56 -17.32 -17.76
CA ASN A 545 -4.22 -17.33 -19.06
C ASN A 545 -3.36 -17.95 -20.17
N GLY A 546 -2.31 -18.68 -19.82
CA GLY A 546 -1.51 -19.48 -20.75
C GLY A 546 -0.51 -18.68 -21.59
N VAL A 547 -0.14 -17.48 -21.15
CA VAL A 547 0.93 -16.69 -21.76
C VAL A 547 2.28 -17.11 -21.20
N LEU A 548 3.29 -17.24 -22.07
CA LEU A 548 4.64 -17.62 -21.70
C LEU A 548 5.27 -16.59 -20.77
N VAL A 549 5.80 -17.05 -19.63
CA VAL A 549 6.57 -16.23 -18.69
C VAL A 549 8.03 -16.69 -18.71
N MET A 550 8.93 -15.78 -19.01
CA MET A 550 10.37 -16.02 -19.15
C MET A 550 11.16 -15.21 -18.12
N GLY A 551 12.32 -15.68 -17.74
CA GLY A 551 13.27 -14.90 -16.94
C GLY A 551 13.67 -15.56 -15.65
N GLU A 552 13.58 -14.84 -14.56
CA GLU A 552 13.86 -15.27 -13.18
C GLU A 552 12.59 -15.10 -12.33
N LYS A 553 12.41 -15.93 -11.31
CA LYS A 553 11.28 -15.84 -10.39
C LYS A 553 11.08 -14.40 -9.86
N SER A 554 9.85 -13.90 -9.94
CA SER A 554 9.49 -12.58 -9.43
C SER A 554 9.48 -12.51 -7.90
N ARG A 555 9.47 -11.29 -7.34
CA ARG A 555 9.63 -11.11 -5.89
C ARG A 555 8.33 -11.22 -5.09
N GLY A 556 7.17 -11.08 -5.72
CA GLY A 556 5.89 -11.09 -5.02
C GLY A 556 5.33 -9.69 -4.79
N GLY A 557 4.82 -9.41 -3.58
CA GLY A 557 4.15 -8.14 -3.25
C GLY A 557 2.66 -8.19 -3.58
N SER A 558 1.93 -9.15 -2.98
CA SER A 558 0.50 -9.38 -3.24
C SER A 558 -0.41 -8.37 -2.55
N CYS A 559 0.04 -7.76 -1.46
CA CYS A 559 -0.78 -6.82 -0.70
C CYS A 559 -0.79 -5.44 -1.36
N ALA A 560 -1.92 -4.76 -1.22
CA ALA A 560 -1.94 -3.32 -1.35
C ALA A 560 -1.17 -2.65 -0.21
N VAL A 561 -0.90 -1.34 -0.35
CA VAL A 561 -0.25 -0.55 0.68
C VAL A 561 -1.30 0.21 1.47
N GLN A 562 -1.17 0.21 2.79
CA GLN A 562 -1.98 1.04 3.67
C GLN A 562 -1.09 1.95 4.51
N ARG A 563 -1.54 3.17 4.71
CA ARG A 563 -0.91 4.10 5.63
C ARG A 563 -1.57 3.96 7.01
N LEU A 564 -0.76 3.81 8.04
CA LEU A 564 -1.17 3.91 9.43
C LEU A 564 -0.69 5.24 10.01
N MET A 565 -1.47 5.78 10.93
CA MET A 565 -1.20 7.03 11.60
C MET A 565 -1.18 6.80 13.10
N THR A 566 -0.01 6.92 13.72
CA THR A 566 0.05 6.82 15.18
C THR A 566 -0.73 7.95 15.86
N ALA A 567 -1.16 7.74 17.10
CA ALA A 567 -1.96 8.74 17.83
C ALA A 567 -1.24 10.08 18.06
N ASP A 568 0.06 10.10 17.95
CA ASP A 568 0.88 11.31 17.97
C ASP A 568 1.26 11.84 16.57
N GLY A 569 0.64 11.31 15.51
CA GLY A 569 0.71 11.84 14.15
C GLY A 569 1.87 11.36 13.30
N LEU A 570 2.60 10.30 13.68
CA LEU A 570 3.62 9.71 12.81
C LEU A 570 3.01 8.82 11.75
N ILE A 571 3.59 8.86 10.56
CA ILE A 571 3.16 8.07 9.40
C ILE A 571 3.99 6.80 9.30
N CYS A 572 3.31 5.66 9.13
CA CYS A 572 3.87 4.35 8.82
C CYS A 572 3.19 3.77 7.59
N TRP A 573 3.87 2.87 6.89
CA TRP A 573 3.34 2.16 5.74
C TRP A 573 3.39 0.67 6.01
N ILE A 574 2.30 -0.04 5.69
CA ILE A 574 2.24 -1.50 5.84
C ILE A 574 1.67 -2.17 4.60
N SER A 575 2.06 -3.42 4.39
CA SER A 575 1.35 -4.34 3.50
C SER A 575 -0.05 -4.58 4.06
N SER A 576 -1.09 -4.19 3.32
CA SER A 576 -2.46 -4.13 3.82
C SER A 576 -3.15 -5.49 3.86
N SER A 577 -3.85 -5.80 4.96
CA SER A 577 -4.77 -6.93 5.04
C SER A 577 -6.10 -6.68 4.31
N ARG A 578 -6.38 -5.45 3.92
CA ARG A 578 -7.62 -5.09 3.21
C ARG A 578 -7.68 -5.67 1.81
N PHE A 579 -6.53 -5.88 1.19
CA PHE A 579 -6.44 -6.25 -0.20
C PHE A 579 -5.19 -7.10 -0.45
N ARG A 580 -5.36 -8.42 -0.59
CA ARG A 580 -4.29 -9.38 -0.83
C ARG A 580 -4.60 -10.19 -2.08
N MET A 581 -3.85 -9.94 -3.16
CA MET A 581 -4.04 -10.59 -4.45
C MET A 581 -3.83 -12.10 -4.39
N THR A 582 -4.68 -12.81 -5.12
CA THR A 582 -4.60 -14.27 -5.28
C THR A 582 -4.63 -14.65 -6.75
N ASP A 583 -4.16 -15.87 -7.06
CA ASP A 583 -4.39 -16.49 -8.35
C ASP A 583 -5.88 -16.89 -8.53
N LYS A 584 -6.25 -17.39 -9.70
CA LYS A 584 -7.61 -17.87 -9.98
C LYS A 584 -8.03 -19.04 -9.06
N ALA A 585 -7.09 -19.81 -8.52
CA ALA A 585 -7.34 -20.88 -7.56
C ALA A 585 -7.53 -20.36 -6.13
N GLY A 586 -7.24 -19.08 -5.89
CA GLY A 586 -7.33 -18.41 -4.61
C GLY A 586 -6.09 -18.60 -3.72
N SER A 587 -4.95 -18.96 -4.29
CA SER A 587 -3.66 -18.97 -3.59
C SER A 587 -3.05 -17.58 -3.61
N ASN A 588 -2.49 -17.13 -2.49
CA ASN A 588 -1.81 -15.84 -2.42
C ASN A 588 -0.61 -15.79 -3.37
N ILE A 589 -0.47 -14.69 -4.12
CA ILE A 589 0.59 -14.52 -5.11
C ILE A 589 1.88 -13.91 -4.57
N ASP A 590 1.98 -13.73 -3.27
CA ASP A 590 3.13 -13.11 -2.62
C ASP A 590 4.42 -13.94 -2.74
N GLY A 591 4.29 -15.23 -3.00
CA GLY A 591 5.42 -16.11 -3.27
C GLY A 591 6.18 -15.83 -4.58
N GLY A 592 5.68 -14.93 -5.41
CA GLY A 592 6.23 -14.63 -6.73
C GLY A 592 5.86 -15.64 -7.81
N VAL A 593 5.97 -15.23 -9.09
CA VAL A 593 5.74 -16.06 -10.27
C VAL A 593 7.00 -16.83 -10.61
N GLU A 594 6.88 -18.16 -10.72
CA GLU A 594 7.94 -18.98 -11.34
C GLU A 594 7.87 -18.81 -12.85
N PRO A 595 8.98 -18.52 -13.55
CA PRO A 595 9.00 -18.48 -15.00
C PRO A 595 8.80 -19.89 -15.60
N ASP A 596 8.24 -19.97 -16.82
CA ASP A 596 8.18 -21.21 -17.58
C ASP A 596 9.55 -21.54 -18.19
N VAL A 597 10.33 -20.50 -18.46
CA VAL A 597 11.71 -20.60 -18.97
C VAL A 597 12.63 -19.73 -18.13
N ASP A 598 13.56 -20.36 -17.41
CA ASP A 598 14.62 -19.67 -16.69
C ASP A 598 15.72 -19.21 -17.68
N LEU A 599 15.97 -17.90 -17.71
CA LEU A 599 16.94 -17.28 -18.62
C LEU A 599 18.29 -16.97 -17.96
N LEU A 600 18.45 -17.26 -16.67
CA LEU A 600 19.73 -17.04 -16.01
C LEU A 600 20.79 -18.02 -16.49
N GLU A 601 22.01 -17.54 -16.65
CA GLU A 601 23.16 -18.39 -16.93
C GLU A 601 23.43 -19.32 -15.73
N LYS A 602 23.75 -20.58 -16.05
CA LYS A 602 23.98 -21.64 -15.06
C LYS A 602 25.42 -22.14 -15.05
N ASN A 603 25.88 -22.48 -13.87
CA ASN A 603 27.08 -23.24 -13.66
C ASN A 603 26.85 -24.74 -14.02
N GLU A 604 27.93 -25.53 -14.14
CA GLU A 604 27.86 -26.98 -14.44
C GLU A 604 27.06 -27.78 -13.39
N ASP A 605 26.96 -27.26 -12.15
CA ASP A 605 26.20 -27.90 -11.07
C ASP A 605 24.71 -27.47 -11.04
N GLY A 606 24.30 -26.60 -11.99
CA GLY A 606 22.92 -26.07 -12.09
C GLY A 606 22.63 -24.84 -11.23
N SER A 607 23.57 -24.37 -10.43
CA SER A 607 23.42 -23.11 -9.70
C SER A 607 23.50 -21.90 -10.64
N ASN A 608 22.94 -20.76 -10.24
CA ASN A 608 23.04 -19.53 -11.01
C ASN A 608 24.51 -19.07 -11.06
N LYS A 609 24.97 -18.75 -12.25
CA LYS A 609 26.26 -18.10 -12.44
C LYS A 609 26.17 -16.68 -11.94
N THR A 610 27.21 -16.23 -11.23
CA THR A 610 27.28 -14.86 -10.72
C THR A 610 28.39 -14.07 -11.41
N VAL A 611 28.17 -12.77 -11.53
CA VAL A 611 29.13 -11.80 -12.08
C VAL A 611 29.26 -10.62 -11.13
N LYS A 612 30.39 -9.92 -11.24
CA LYS A 612 30.60 -8.67 -10.51
C LYS A 612 30.20 -7.50 -11.41
N ALA A 613 29.35 -6.63 -10.89
CA ALA A 613 28.95 -5.40 -11.54
C ALA A 613 29.48 -4.20 -10.73
N GLU A 614 30.02 -3.21 -11.42
CA GLU A 614 30.36 -1.91 -10.83
C GLU A 614 29.20 -0.95 -11.00
N ILE A 615 28.72 -0.40 -9.93
CA ILE A 615 27.58 0.54 -9.90
C ILE A 615 27.89 1.75 -9.04
N ASP A 616 27.24 2.85 -9.33
CA ASP A 616 27.21 3.99 -8.41
C ASP A 616 26.38 3.59 -7.17
N SER A 617 26.99 3.63 -5.99
CA SER A 617 26.30 3.25 -4.76
C SER A 617 25.07 4.12 -4.51
N VAL A 618 23.95 3.48 -4.20
CA VAL A 618 22.71 4.17 -3.83
C VAL A 618 22.74 4.48 -2.33
N GLN A 619 23.01 5.73 -1.98
CA GLN A 619 22.89 6.18 -0.59
C GLN A 619 21.41 6.49 -0.29
N MET A 620 20.67 5.50 0.20
CA MET A 620 19.26 5.68 0.54
C MET A 620 19.08 6.28 1.95
N PHE A 621 19.89 5.87 2.92
CA PHE A 621 19.69 6.19 4.33
C PHE A 621 20.97 6.51 5.09
N SER A 622 22.11 6.74 4.42
CA SER A 622 23.36 6.96 5.12
C SER A 622 23.81 8.42 5.15
N VAL A 623 24.21 8.86 6.32
CA VAL A 623 25.02 10.05 6.56
C VAL A 623 26.48 9.63 6.37
N GLY A 624 26.94 9.58 5.12
CA GLY A 624 28.34 9.22 4.81
C GLY A 624 28.89 10.01 3.61
N PRO A 625 30.20 10.08 3.44
CA PRO A 625 30.80 10.85 2.36
C PRO A 625 30.56 10.26 0.97
N ASP A 626 30.66 11.12 0.00
CA ASP A 626 30.37 11.01 -1.44
C ASP A 626 30.43 9.62 -2.12
N SER A 627 29.54 9.48 -3.11
CA SER A 627 29.36 8.34 -4.01
C SER A 627 30.67 7.68 -4.46
N ASP A 628 31.03 6.58 -3.83
CA ASP A 628 32.03 5.68 -4.37
C ASP A 628 31.32 4.60 -5.22
N THR A 629 31.96 4.21 -6.31
CA THR A 629 31.53 3.06 -7.10
C THR A 629 31.59 1.82 -6.21
N THR A 630 30.47 1.11 -6.09
CA THR A 630 30.37 -0.15 -5.34
C THR A 630 30.43 -1.32 -6.31
N THR A 631 31.14 -2.38 -5.93
CA THR A 631 31.11 -3.66 -6.68
C THR A 631 30.10 -4.58 -5.99
N ILE A 632 29.05 -4.95 -6.72
CA ILE A 632 28.05 -5.93 -6.27
C ILE A 632 28.25 -7.27 -6.98
N GLU A 633 27.86 -8.34 -6.31
CA GLU A 633 27.74 -9.66 -6.91
C GLU A 633 26.28 -9.93 -7.25
N MET A 634 25.97 -10.26 -8.51
CA MET A 634 24.64 -10.49 -9.01
C MET A 634 24.61 -11.69 -9.96
N SER A 635 23.42 -12.25 -10.25
CA SER A 635 23.26 -13.28 -11.27
C SER A 635 23.74 -12.79 -12.64
N ASP A 636 24.21 -13.72 -13.47
CA ASP A 636 24.62 -13.41 -14.84
C ASP A 636 23.40 -13.27 -15.75
N TYR A 637 23.08 -12.02 -16.09
CA TYR A 637 21.96 -11.66 -16.98
C TYR A 637 22.41 -11.40 -18.43
N SER A 638 23.58 -11.89 -18.86
CA SER A 638 24.14 -11.59 -20.18
C SER A 638 23.25 -12.04 -21.35
N GLU A 639 22.52 -13.16 -21.20
CA GLU A 639 21.57 -13.65 -22.19
C GLU A 639 20.11 -13.27 -21.93
N PHE A 640 19.85 -12.61 -20.80
CA PHE A 640 18.50 -12.28 -20.35
C PHE A 640 17.79 -11.30 -21.28
N TYR A 641 18.52 -10.33 -21.81
CA TYR A 641 18.03 -9.31 -22.73
C TYR A 641 18.38 -9.61 -24.22
N ASN A 642 18.73 -10.86 -24.52
CA ASN A 642 19.00 -11.27 -25.90
C ASN A 642 17.69 -11.56 -26.65
N ILE A 643 17.28 -10.67 -27.57
CA ILE A 643 16.01 -10.78 -28.32
C ILE A 643 15.97 -12.06 -29.18
N ASP A 644 17.11 -12.53 -29.72
CA ASP A 644 17.13 -13.79 -30.47
C ASP A 644 16.77 -14.96 -29.57
N ARG A 645 17.26 -14.98 -28.31
CA ARG A 645 16.90 -15.97 -27.31
C ARG A 645 15.42 -15.91 -26.96
N LEU A 646 14.88 -14.69 -26.70
CA LEU A 646 13.45 -14.50 -26.44
C LEU A 646 12.61 -15.02 -27.62
N SER A 647 13.02 -14.75 -28.85
CA SER A 647 12.36 -15.24 -30.08
C SER A 647 12.33 -16.75 -30.14
N GLU A 648 13.45 -17.41 -29.85
CA GLU A 648 13.55 -18.87 -29.84
C GLU A 648 12.59 -19.50 -28.86
N GLU A 649 12.53 -19.00 -27.62
CA GLU A 649 11.64 -19.50 -26.57
C GLU A 649 10.15 -19.23 -26.88
N MET A 650 9.81 -18.05 -27.40
CA MET A 650 8.45 -17.70 -27.87
C MET A 650 8.02 -18.68 -28.99
N ASN A 651 8.87 -18.89 -29.98
CA ASN A 651 8.57 -19.79 -31.09
C ASN A 651 8.50 -21.25 -30.66
N ALA A 652 9.29 -21.68 -29.70
CA ALA A 652 9.21 -23.03 -29.14
C ALA A 652 7.92 -23.28 -28.38
N PHE A 653 7.43 -22.29 -27.61
CA PHE A 653 6.24 -22.40 -26.82
C PHE A 653 4.95 -22.42 -27.67
N TYR A 654 4.88 -21.58 -28.71
CA TYR A 654 3.66 -21.41 -29.52
C TYR A 654 3.59 -22.28 -30.79
N ASN A 655 4.63 -23.04 -31.16
CA ASN A 655 4.65 -24.00 -32.27
C ASN A 655 4.44 -25.44 -31.81
#